data_72c0c1176fff57bbc3143f230efe10af
#
_entry.id   72c0c1176fff57bbc3143f230efe10af
#
_cell.length_a   1.000
_cell.length_b   1.000
_cell.length_c   1.000
_cell.angle_alpha   90.00
_cell.angle_beta   90.00
_cell.angle_gamma   90.00
#
_symmetry.space_group_name_H-M   'P 1'
#
loop_
_entity.id
_entity.type
_entity.pdbx_description
1 polymer ?
#
loop_
_entity_poly.entity_id
_entity_poly.type
_entity_poly.pdbx_seq_one_letter_code
_entity_poly.pdbx_strand_id
1 'polypeptide(L)'
;AGEFDQRSSGSTILIAGRTPGDKIIVISYIFTNVNYDILSYLPSKLDSVKGENILEEDFGGGSMTIVLVKTVDDNGGKISPNTVMKLKNNISEIKNVSNVLWADNIMDTSVPGDILPDDVKNVFYSSDGEYTMMFVSYSEDASSKDIIKSVKEIKKILPENSYLSGISAMNSDTKEMTDSETPIYILIAVALAIITMMITMESYVMPFILVGVIGIAVMYNMGTNFFMGVSYITQSIAAILQLGVTIDYSIFLVNRYNEERKYSRTKEEAMARALHGSFISLSGSSLTTLFGFLALCFMQLTLGLNIGIVMAKGVIIGVLSVVIILPAFMLVFDSAINRHKHKPFTPDFGKFVNHIIKRKKAFAALFIIIIIPSLLLSANVKKNYNLNAELPDDATTTVGTVLLKEKFNMTTSHFIIVDDSIPASKLVRMENEISNVEGVSSMLAYDMFVGTSIPDSIVPDDVIDIVKQNGRQVMLVNSIYESSTDKCNEQVEKIENIVQKYTGSEHYGYVTGEGALYKDLIETTKVDFAVTSLISIIAVFIVIAIVFKSISIPFILIIAIEVAIWINQGISTLFGTAIPFIAPTVISCIQLGATVDYAILLTSRFKEELARGAGRTAAMRKAANEAIRSVFQSAMLFFFATFGVYLVCSISIVKSLCAMLARGSLISALVIVLFVTPILLLCEKLISKTTKGWGTHDDKPEPEPVVPAEVKKNIDEYEFEEETSFTFTDDGEDE
;
A
#
# COMPACT_ATOMS: atom_id res chain seq x y z
N ALA A 1 12.91 32.54 24.96
CA ALA A 1 13.71 33.37 24.09
C ALA A 1 15.20 33.06 24.36
N GLY A 2 15.68 31.95 23.82
CA GLY A 2 17.09 31.58 23.87
C GLY A 2 17.73 31.97 22.54
N GLU A 3 18.87 32.63 22.60
CA GLU A 3 19.73 32.93 21.48
C GLU A 3 19.98 31.70 20.65
N PHE A 4 19.47 31.71 19.42
CA PHE A 4 19.80 30.71 18.42
C PHE A 4 21.21 31.03 17.90
N ASP A 5 22.22 30.36 18.48
CA ASP A 5 23.62 30.56 18.17
C ASP A 5 23.90 30.28 16.69
N GLN A 6 24.43 31.25 15.97
CA GLN A 6 24.83 31.12 14.55
C GLN A 6 25.81 29.95 14.27
N ARG A 7 26.44 29.41 15.32
CA ARG A 7 27.31 28.22 15.20
C ARG A 7 26.54 26.92 15.06
N SER A 8 25.24 26.87 15.37
CA SER A 8 24.45 25.61 15.28
C SER A 8 23.97 25.31 13.88
N SER A 9 23.74 26.28 13.01
CA SER A 9 23.23 26.04 11.66
C SER A 9 24.26 25.41 10.70
N GLY A 10 25.53 25.73 10.85
CA GLY A 10 26.62 25.11 10.09
C GLY A 10 26.99 23.70 10.58
N SER A 11 26.77 23.43 11.87
CA SER A 11 27.08 22.11 12.46
C SER A 11 25.99 21.06 12.16
N THR A 12 24.74 21.47 11.97
CA THR A 12 23.64 20.52 11.71
C THR A 12 23.74 19.87 10.32
N ILE A 13 24.23 20.60 9.32
CA ILE A 13 24.47 20.05 7.97
C ILE A 13 25.67 19.11 7.92
N LEU A 14 26.68 19.35 8.79
CA LEU A 14 27.86 18.49 8.91
C LEU A 14 27.61 17.24 9.77
N ILE A 15 26.52 17.18 10.53
CA ILE A 15 26.16 16.05 11.40
C ILE A 15 25.43 14.95 10.59
N ALA A 16 24.63 15.30 9.57
CA ALA A 16 24.03 14.31 8.68
C ALA A 16 25.10 13.65 7.81
N GLY A 17 25.62 12.50 8.24
CA GLY A 17 26.59 11.67 7.54
C GLY A 17 27.95 11.48 8.22
N ARG A 18 28.17 12.04 9.43
CA ARG A 18 29.42 11.89 10.16
C ARG A 18 29.38 10.98 11.39
N THR A 19 28.20 10.68 11.92
CA THR A 19 28.11 9.76 13.05
C THR A 19 28.17 8.30 12.54
N PRO A 20 28.84 7.39 13.29
CA PRO A 20 28.78 5.95 12.97
C PRO A 20 27.35 5.43 12.85
N GLY A 21 26.40 6.00 13.58
CA GLY A 21 24.98 5.66 13.55
C GLY A 21 24.32 5.92 12.18
N ASP A 22 24.63 7.03 11.52
CA ASP A 22 24.02 7.37 10.21
C ASP A 22 24.43 6.35 9.12
N LYS A 23 25.69 5.91 9.14
CA LYS A 23 26.19 4.88 8.22
C LYS A 23 25.55 3.52 8.51
N ILE A 24 25.34 3.19 9.78
CA ILE A 24 24.70 1.94 10.20
C ILE A 24 23.26 1.90 9.71
N ILE A 25 22.49 2.98 9.84
CA ILE A 25 21.07 3.04 9.40
C ILE A 25 20.94 2.88 7.89
N VAL A 26 21.80 3.54 7.10
CA VAL A 26 21.79 3.41 5.64
C VAL A 26 22.19 1.98 5.21
N ILE A 27 23.18 1.38 5.87
CA ILE A 27 23.61 0.01 5.60
C ILE A 27 22.52 -0.99 6.03
N SER A 28 21.81 -0.74 7.12
CA SER A 28 20.74 -1.62 7.63
C SER A 28 19.57 -1.80 6.63
N TYR A 29 19.33 -0.83 5.74
CA TYR A 29 18.34 -0.98 4.67
C TYR A 29 18.63 -2.18 3.76
N ILE A 30 19.91 -2.43 3.42
CA ILE A 30 20.33 -3.54 2.55
C ILE A 30 20.03 -4.90 3.21
N PHE A 31 20.00 -4.94 4.54
CA PHE A 31 19.75 -6.15 5.33
C PHE A 31 18.30 -6.30 5.77
N THR A 32 17.41 -5.37 5.40
CA THR A 32 15.98 -5.49 5.73
C THR A 32 15.41 -6.76 5.12
N ASN A 33 14.72 -7.55 5.92
CA ASN A 33 14.03 -8.74 5.45
C ASN A 33 12.69 -8.32 4.81
N VAL A 34 12.47 -8.73 3.57
CA VAL A 34 11.23 -8.46 2.83
C VAL A 34 10.48 -9.76 2.64
N ASN A 35 9.24 -9.78 3.09
CA ASN A 35 8.34 -10.92 2.91
C ASN A 35 7.47 -10.69 1.67
N TYR A 36 7.47 -11.67 0.77
CA TYR A 36 6.75 -11.66 -0.50
C TYR A 36 5.46 -12.46 -0.44
N ASP A 37 5.26 -13.26 0.61
CA ASP A 37 4.06 -14.06 0.83
C ASP A 37 3.00 -13.26 1.60
N ILE A 38 1.88 -12.96 0.93
CA ILE A 38 0.76 -12.23 1.56
C ILE A 38 -0.03 -13.14 2.50
N LEU A 39 -0.12 -14.44 2.22
CA LEU A 39 -0.90 -15.39 3.02
C LEU A 39 -0.27 -15.61 4.39
N SER A 40 1.04 -15.47 4.52
CA SER A 40 1.76 -15.54 5.80
C SER A 40 1.37 -14.43 6.80
N TYR A 41 0.66 -13.39 6.35
CA TYR A 41 0.13 -12.34 7.23
C TYR A 41 -1.24 -12.67 7.84
N LEU A 42 -1.83 -13.83 7.52
CA LEU A 42 -3.06 -14.31 8.14
C LEU A 42 -2.86 -14.58 9.63
N PRO A 43 -3.92 -14.40 10.47
CA PRO A 43 -3.83 -14.70 11.89
C PRO A 43 -3.52 -16.18 12.17
N SER A 44 -2.53 -16.45 13.00
CA SER A 44 -2.10 -17.82 13.37
C SER A 44 -3.17 -18.65 14.11
N LYS A 45 -4.25 -18.00 14.58
CA LYS A 45 -5.38 -18.67 15.24
C LYS A 45 -6.31 -19.42 14.28
N LEU A 46 -6.27 -19.12 12.98
CA LEU A 46 -7.11 -19.72 11.95
C LEU A 46 -6.72 -21.18 11.72
N ASP A 47 -7.71 -22.04 11.48
CA ASP A 47 -7.45 -23.47 11.33
C ASP A 47 -6.71 -23.79 10.01
N SER A 48 -6.96 -23.02 8.95
CA SER A 48 -6.19 -23.10 7.71
C SER A 48 -4.71 -22.80 7.93
N VAL A 49 -4.38 -21.76 8.74
CA VAL A 49 -2.99 -21.39 9.06
C VAL A 49 -2.33 -22.42 9.99
N LYS A 50 -3.07 -22.98 10.94
CA LYS A 50 -2.55 -24.08 11.77
C LYS A 50 -2.25 -25.32 10.92
N GLY A 51 -3.16 -25.64 9.99
CA GLY A 51 -2.94 -26.74 9.05
C GLY A 51 -1.74 -26.49 8.17
N GLU A 52 -1.54 -25.25 7.68
CA GLU A 52 -0.39 -24.85 6.87
C GLU A 52 0.93 -25.03 7.63
N ASN A 53 1.00 -24.58 8.89
CA ASN A 53 2.18 -24.76 9.72
C ASN A 53 2.49 -26.24 9.95
N ILE A 54 1.49 -27.09 10.15
CA ILE A 54 1.68 -28.54 10.28
C ILE A 54 2.15 -29.15 8.97
N LEU A 55 1.57 -28.73 7.85
CA LEU A 55 1.97 -29.19 6.51
C LEU A 55 3.44 -28.85 6.24
N GLU A 56 3.89 -27.69 6.69
CA GLU A 56 5.27 -27.24 6.56
C GLU A 56 6.22 -27.99 7.50
N GLU A 57 5.88 -28.06 8.78
CA GLU A 57 6.74 -28.65 9.81
C GLU A 57 6.90 -30.17 9.65
N ASP A 58 5.82 -30.89 9.35
CA ASP A 58 5.81 -32.36 9.32
C ASP A 58 6.05 -32.91 7.92
N PHE A 59 5.47 -32.29 6.88
CA PHE A 59 5.46 -32.84 5.53
C PHE A 59 6.35 -32.06 4.53
N GLY A 60 6.87 -30.92 4.94
CA GLY A 60 7.64 -30.03 4.05
C GLY A 60 6.80 -29.49 2.87
N GLY A 61 5.49 -29.52 3.00
CA GLY A 61 4.55 -29.24 1.89
C GLY A 61 3.98 -27.82 1.85
N GLY A 62 4.17 -27.01 2.92
CA GLY A 62 3.69 -25.61 2.98
C GLY A 62 4.33 -24.70 1.95
N SER A 63 5.55 -25.04 1.54
CA SER A 63 6.34 -24.32 0.53
C SER A 63 6.46 -25.20 -0.72
N MET A 64 5.50 -25.14 -1.62
CA MET A 64 5.50 -26.01 -2.80
C MET A 64 5.60 -25.22 -4.11
N THR A 65 6.39 -25.76 -5.05
CA THR A 65 6.43 -25.36 -6.45
C THR A 65 5.95 -26.48 -7.32
N ILE A 66 5.06 -26.19 -8.25
CA ILE A 66 4.65 -27.12 -9.29
C ILE A 66 5.51 -26.82 -10.53
N VAL A 67 6.22 -27.83 -11.01
CA VAL A 67 7.06 -27.75 -12.20
C VAL A 67 6.35 -28.42 -13.35
N LEU A 68 6.03 -27.66 -14.38
CA LEU A 68 5.38 -28.13 -15.62
C LEU A 68 6.45 -28.30 -16.69
N VAL A 69 6.68 -29.54 -17.10
CA VAL A 69 7.70 -29.87 -18.10
C VAL A 69 7.02 -30.28 -19.39
N LYS A 70 7.38 -29.63 -20.50
CA LYS A 70 6.91 -30.01 -21.82
C LYS A 70 7.50 -31.37 -22.20
N THR A 71 6.65 -32.32 -22.58
CA THR A 71 7.03 -33.70 -22.92
C THR A 71 7.14 -33.94 -24.43
N VAL A 72 6.85 -32.91 -25.22
CA VAL A 72 6.91 -32.97 -26.69
C VAL A 72 7.87 -31.88 -27.17
N ASP A 73 8.79 -32.26 -28.06
CA ASP A 73 9.70 -31.28 -28.69
C ASP A 73 8.98 -30.46 -29.78
N ASP A 74 9.61 -29.44 -30.30
CA ASP A 74 9.00 -28.54 -31.30
C ASP A 74 8.77 -29.23 -32.65
N ASN A 75 9.29 -30.46 -32.85
CA ASN A 75 9.08 -31.30 -34.03
C ASN A 75 8.00 -32.37 -33.79
N GLY A 76 7.32 -32.38 -32.64
CA GLY A 76 6.31 -33.36 -32.26
C GLY A 76 6.89 -34.68 -31.73
N GLY A 77 8.19 -34.77 -31.47
CA GLY A 77 8.84 -35.92 -30.86
C GLY A 77 8.61 -35.98 -29.35
N LYS A 78 8.26 -37.14 -28.81
CA LYS A 78 8.12 -37.29 -27.34
C LYS A 78 9.46 -37.27 -26.66
N ILE A 79 9.62 -36.42 -25.62
CA ILE A 79 10.80 -36.41 -24.76
C ILE A 79 10.82 -37.68 -23.92
N SER A 80 11.98 -38.34 -23.86
CA SER A 80 12.13 -39.58 -23.10
C SER A 80 11.85 -39.39 -21.61
N PRO A 81 11.11 -40.31 -20.96
CA PRO A 81 10.93 -40.30 -19.50
C PRO A 81 12.25 -40.22 -18.72
N ASN A 82 13.33 -40.83 -19.26
CA ASN A 82 14.67 -40.72 -18.68
C ASN A 82 15.21 -39.28 -18.66
N THR A 83 14.80 -38.43 -19.60
CA THR A 83 15.19 -37.00 -19.60
C THR A 83 14.47 -36.24 -18.48
N VAL A 84 13.19 -36.56 -18.29
CA VAL A 84 12.37 -35.97 -17.21
C VAL A 84 12.90 -36.44 -15.86
N MET A 85 13.28 -37.71 -15.71
CA MET A 85 13.90 -38.26 -14.51
C MET A 85 15.24 -37.59 -14.20
N LYS A 86 16.08 -37.34 -15.20
CA LYS A 86 17.32 -36.56 -14.99
C LYS A 86 17.06 -35.16 -14.50
N LEU A 87 16.05 -34.49 -15.05
CA LEU A 87 15.64 -33.17 -14.59
C LEU A 87 15.16 -33.23 -13.13
N LYS A 88 14.32 -34.21 -12.76
CA LYS A 88 13.90 -34.46 -11.39
C LYS A 88 15.10 -34.60 -10.44
N ASN A 89 16.08 -35.45 -10.81
CA ASN A 89 17.29 -35.64 -10.00
C ASN A 89 18.11 -34.36 -9.86
N ASN A 90 18.25 -33.58 -10.94
CA ASN A 90 18.93 -32.28 -10.88
C ASN A 90 18.20 -31.29 -9.97
N ILE A 91 16.87 -31.31 -9.96
CA ILE A 91 16.06 -30.47 -9.06
C ILE A 91 16.25 -30.94 -7.61
N SER A 92 16.26 -32.25 -7.34
CA SER A 92 16.42 -32.78 -5.98
C SER A 92 17.79 -32.50 -5.37
N GLU A 93 18.84 -32.25 -6.19
CA GLU A 93 20.17 -31.84 -5.74
C GLU A 93 20.28 -30.35 -5.39
N ILE A 94 19.28 -29.54 -5.75
CA ILE A 94 19.27 -28.10 -5.41
C ILE A 94 19.11 -27.95 -3.91
N LYS A 95 19.92 -27.06 -3.33
CA LYS A 95 19.91 -26.76 -1.90
C LYS A 95 18.49 -26.39 -1.44
N ASN A 96 18.07 -26.86 -0.27
CA ASN A 96 16.77 -26.63 0.38
C ASN A 96 15.56 -27.27 -0.34
N VAL A 97 15.75 -28.01 -1.42
CA VAL A 97 14.73 -28.93 -1.92
C VAL A 97 14.69 -30.14 -0.99
N SER A 98 13.53 -30.40 -0.38
CA SER A 98 13.34 -31.54 0.54
C SER A 98 12.87 -32.77 -0.20
N ASN A 99 11.95 -32.61 -1.17
CA ASN A 99 11.43 -33.71 -1.95
C ASN A 99 10.96 -33.25 -3.35
N VAL A 100 11.04 -34.16 -4.32
CA VAL A 100 10.47 -33.95 -5.66
C VAL A 100 9.58 -35.15 -5.98
N LEU A 101 8.27 -34.94 -5.91
CA LEU A 101 7.27 -35.96 -6.20
C LEU A 101 6.91 -35.94 -7.69
N TRP A 102 7.08 -37.08 -8.36
CA TRP A 102 6.66 -37.32 -9.73
C TRP A 102 6.11 -38.72 -9.84
N ALA A 103 5.59 -39.08 -11.00
CA ALA A 103 4.97 -40.41 -11.29
C ALA A 103 5.85 -41.60 -10.93
N ASP A 104 7.19 -41.46 -11.01
CA ASP A 104 8.17 -42.52 -10.65
C ASP A 104 8.20 -42.86 -9.15
N ASN A 105 7.77 -41.98 -8.27
CA ASN A 105 7.67 -42.28 -6.85
C ASN A 105 6.52 -43.23 -6.52
N ILE A 106 5.52 -43.30 -7.43
CA ILE A 106 4.33 -44.16 -7.22
C ILE A 106 4.49 -45.48 -8.02
N MET A 107 5.10 -45.42 -9.20
CA MET A 107 5.32 -46.59 -10.07
C MET A 107 6.65 -46.51 -10.81
N ASP A 108 7.30 -47.66 -11.01
CA ASP A 108 8.54 -47.76 -11.81
C ASP A 108 8.33 -47.18 -13.21
N THR A 109 9.19 -46.30 -13.66
CA THR A 109 9.14 -45.64 -14.97
C THR A 109 9.35 -46.62 -16.16
N SER A 110 9.74 -47.86 -15.89
CA SER A 110 9.76 -48.93 -16.90
C SER A 110 8.32 -49.37 -17.34
N VAL A 111 7.28 -48.98 -16.58
CA VAL A 111 5.89 -49.19 -16.90
C VAL A 111 5.44 -48.14 -17.92
N PRO A 112 4.99 -48.52 -19.12
CA PRO A 112 4.46 -47.54 -20.07
C PRO A 112 3.32 -46.72 -19.46
N GLY A 113 3.35 -45.37 -19.64
CA GLY A 113 2.36 -44.46 -19.06
C GLY A 113 0.90 -44.78 -19.43
N ASP A 114 0.68 -45.58 -20.49
CA ASP A 114 -0.66 -46.04 -20.90
C ASP A 114 -1.24 -47.11 -19.94
N ILE A 115 -0.43 -47.70 -19.07
CA ILE A 115 -0.84 -48.75 -18.11
C ILE A 115 -1.04 -48.17 -16.70
N LEU A 116 -0.68 -46.88 -16.47
CA LEU A 116 -0.92 -46.22 -15.22
C LEU A 116 -2.42 -46.12 -14.90
N PRO A 117 -2.85 -46.33 -13.64
CA PRO A 117 -4.21 -46.03 -13.24
C PRO A 117 -4.58 -44.59 -13.63
N ASP A 118 -5.82 -44.39 -14.10
CA ASP A 118 -6.29 -43.10 -14.59
C ASP A 118 -6.12 -42.02 -13.53
N ASP A 119 -6.27 -42.33 -12.24
CA ASP A 119 -6.12 -41.37 -11.13
C ASP A 119 -4.69 -40.87 -11.02
N VAL A 120 -3.68 -41.73 -11.17
CA VAL A 120 -2.25 -41.34 -11.16
C VAL A 120 -1.89 -40.58 -12.43
N LYS A 121 -2.38 -41.05 -13.57
CA LYS A 121 -2.11 -40.44 -14.86
C LYS A 121 -2.65 -39.01 -14.92
N ASN A 122 -3.89 -38.80 -14.47
CA ASN A 122 -4.53 -37.48 -14.46
C ASN A 122 -3.89 -36.46 -13.53
N VAL A 123 -3.13 -36.91 -12.50
CA VAL A 123 -2.39 -36.03 -11.64
C VAL A 123 -1.08 -35.58 -12.27
N PHE A 124 -0.30 -36.47 -12.87
CA PHE A 124 1.07 -36.16 -13.31
C PHE A 124 1.20 -35.84 -14.81
N TYR A 125 0.22 -36.16 -15.63
CA TYR A 125 0.26 -35.93 -17.07
C TYR A 125 -0.95 -35.13 -17.53
N SER A 126 -0.72 -34.19 -18.44
CA SER A 126 -1.79 -33.42 -19.06
C SER A 126 -2.72 -34.30 -19.88
N SER A 127 -3.96 -33.86 -20.04
CA SER A 127 -5.00 -34.60 -20.79
C SER A 127 -4.63 -34.91 -22.25
N ASP A 128 -3.78 -34.06 -22.85
CA ASP A 128 -3.25 -34.23 -24.22
C ASP A 128 -1.87 -34.91 -24.24
N GLY A 129 -1.26 -35.15 -23.09
CA GLY A 129 0.06 -35.74 -22.99
C GLY A 129 1.22 -34.82 -23.40
N GLU A 130 0.99 -33.52 -23.59
CA GLU A 130 2.03 -32.54 -23.94
C GLU A 130 2.88 -32.09 -22.76
N TYR A 131 2.35 -32.22 -21.55
CA TYR A 131 3.03 -31.80 -20.31
C TYR A 131 3.00 -32.89 -19.25
N THR A 132 4.04 -32.89 -18.42
CA THR A 132 4.05 -33.63 -17.15
C THR A 132 4.33 -32.65 -16.02
N MET A 133 3.82 -32.90 -14.80
CA MET A 133 4.08 -32.06 -13.66
C MET A 133 4.79 -32.80 -12.54
N MET A 134 5.60 -32.04 -11.78
CA MET A 134 6.28 -32.48 -10.58
C MET A 134 5.94 -31.54 -9.44
N PHE A 135 5.81 -32.06 -8.25
CA PHE A 135 5.66 -31.27 -7.02
C PHE A 135 7.01 -31.19 -6.31
N VAL A 136 7.50 -30.00 -6.12
CA VAL A 136 8.78 -29.72 -5.44
C VAL A 136 8.48 -29.12 -4.08
N SER A 137 8.81 -29.82 -3.01
CA SER A 137 8.68 -29.35 -1.63
C SER A 137 10.03 -28.86 -1.10
N TYR A 138 10.01 -27.95 -0.15
CA TYR A 138 11.21 -27.31 0.41
C TYR A 138 11.28 -27.52 1.92
N SER A 139 12.49 -27.31 2.48
CA SER A 139 12.76 -27.45 3.90
C SER A 139 12.51 -26.18 4.73
N GLU A 140 12.08 -25.09 4.11
CA GLU A 140 11.85 -23.79 4.74
C GLU A 140 10.59 -23.14 4.14
N ASP A 141 10.10 -22.09 4.82
CA ASP A 141 8.95 -21.26 4.42
C ASP A 141 9.10 -20.68 3.00
N ALA A 142 7.98 -20.63 2.24
CA ALA A 142 7.89 -20.09 0.89
C ALA A 142 8.40 -18.66 0.73
N SER A 143 8.41 -17.87 1.79
CA SER A 143 8.93 -16.50 1.82
C SER A 143 10.42 -16.39 2.12
N SER A 144 11.09 -17.53 2.47
CA SER A 144 12.52 -17.57 2.76
C SER A 144 13.36 -17.15 1.56
N LYS A 145 14.40 -16.36 1.83
CA LYS A 145 15.36 -15.92 0.78
C LYS A 145 16.07 -17.10 0.12
N ASP A 146 16.26 -18.17 0.87
CA ASP A 146 16.95 -19.38 0.38
C ASP A 146 16.02 -20.18 -0.54
N ILE A 147 14.71 -20.28 -0.24
CA ILE A 147 13.74 -20.92 -1.13
C ILE A 147 13.58 -20.14 -2.44
N ILE A 148 13.43 -18.82 -2.37
CA ILE A 148 13.38 -17.97 -3.57
C ILE A 148 14.62 -18.17 -4.46
N LYS A 149 15.80 -18.40 -3.86
CA LYS A 149 17.02 -18.70 -4.60
C LYS A 149 16.96 -20.09 -5.24
N SER A 150 16.48 -21.10 -4.51
CA SER A 150 16.29 -22.46 -5.04
C SER A 150 15.33 -22.49 -6.21
N VAL A 151 14.21 -21.77 -6.14
CA VAL A 151 13.26 -21.60 -7.25
C VAL A 151 13.94 -20.96 -8.47
N LYS A 152 14.79 -19.94 -8.26
CA LYS A 152 15.56 -19.34 -9.36
C LYS A 152 16.56 -20.31 -10.00
N GLU A 153 17.15 -21.22 -9.21
CA GLU A 153 18.02 -22.26 -9.71
C GLU A 153 17.24 -23.30 -10.52
N ILE A 154 16.05 -23.70 -10.05
CA ILE A 154 15.13 -24.55 -10.81
C ILE A 154 14.79 -23.89 -12.17
N LYS A 155 14.35 -22.62 -12.16
CA LYS A 155 14.00 -21.86 -13.36
C LYS A 155 15.11 -21.86 -14.43
N LYS A 156 16.38 -21.84 -14.00
CA LYS A 156 17.54 -21.86 -14.93
C LYS A 156 17.80 -23.19 -15.62
N ILE A 157 17.42 -24.30 -14.99
CA ILE A 157 17.65 -25.65 -15.52
C ILE A 157 16.45 -26.22 -16.25
N LEU A 158 15.30 -25.49 -16.24
CA LEU A 158 14.11 -25.90 -16.96
C LEU A 158 14.33 -25.87 -18.48
N PRO A 159 13.83 -26.87 -19.22
CA PRO A 159 13.76 -26.82 -20.68
C PRO A 159 12.89 -25.67 -21.19
N GLU A 160 13.09 -25.28 -22.44
CA GLU A 160 12.22 -24.30 -23.12
C GLU A 160 10.74 -24.75 -23.08
N ASN A 161 9.84 -23.78 -22.95
CA ASN A 161 8.39 -24.01 -22.83
C ASN A 161 7.98 -24.88 -21.61
N SER A 162 8.82 -24.86 -20.56
CA SER A 162 8.50 -25.41 -19.25
C SER A 162 8.27 -24.28 -18.27
N TYR A 163 7.35 -24.44 -17.32
CA TYR A 163 6.86 -23.35 -16.49
C TYR A 163 6.79 -23.77 -15.03
N LEU A 164 6.69 -22.79 -14.15
CA LEU A 164 6.51 -22.98 -12.72
C LEU A 164 5.13 -22.47 -12.29
N SER A 165 4.59 -23.04 -11.24
CA SER A 165 3.41 -22.53 -10.56
C SER A 165 3.50 -22.82 -9.05
N GLY A 166 2.55 -22.32 -8.25
CA GLY A 166 2.53 -22.45 -6.80
C GLY A 166 3.14 -21.26 -6.06
N ILE A 167 2.90 -21.23 -4.76
CA ILE A 167 3.19 -20.05 -3.91
C ILE A 167 4.67 -19.66 -3.92
N SER A 168 5.60 -20.62 -3.79
CA SER A 168 7.04 -20.33 -3.78
C SER A 168 7.54 -19.77 -5.11
N ALA A 169 7.00 -20.24 -6.23
CA ALA A 169 7.32 -19.72 -7.56
C ALA A 169 6.77 -18.29 -7.74
N MET A 170 5.54 -18.04 -7.31
CA MET A 170 4.92 -16.72 -7.32
C MET A 170 5.72 -15.72 -6.48
N ASN A 171 6.15 -16.11 -5.28
CA ASN A 171 6.98 -15.26 -4.41
C ASN A 171 8.32 -14.93 -5.07
N SER A 172 8.92 -15.89 -5.80
CA SER A 172 10.14 -15.66 -6.56
C SER A 172 9.97 -14.65 -7.70
N ASP A 173 8.89 -14.77 -8.49
CA ASP A 173 8.58 -13.83 -9.58
C ASP A 173 8.23 -12.44 -9.01
N THR A 174 7.41 -12.36 -7.95
CA THR A 174 7.08 -11.11 -7.25
C THR A 174 8.35 -10.40 -6.74
N LYS A 175 9.30 -11.15 -6.17
CA LYS A 175 10.58 -10.59 -5.73
C LYS A 175 11.38 -10.04 -6.90
N GLU A 176 11.52 -10.81 -7.96
CA GLU A 176 12.31 -10.40 -9.13
C GLU A 176 11.78 -9.10 -9.73
N MET A 177 10.46 -8.99 -9.84
CA MET A 177 9.80 -7.79 -10.32
C MET A 177 9.95 -6.62 -9.33
N THR A 178 9.68 -6.85 -8.05
CA THR A 178 9.83 -5.81 -7.02
C THR A 178 11.24 -5.25 -6.99
N ASP A 179 12.26 -6.11 -7.00
CA ASP A 179 13.66 -5.70 -6.94
C ASP A 179 14.10 -4.91 -8.20
N SER A 180 13.56 -5.25 -9.37
CA SER A 180 13.89 -4.58 -10.64
C SER A 180 13.12 -3.27 -10.85
N GLU A 181 11.85 -3.22 -10.47
CA GLU A 181 10.98 -2.07 -10.76
C GLU A 181 11.01 -0.99 -9.67
N THR A 182 11.19 -1.37 -8.38
CA THR A 182 11.13 -0.42 -7.25
C THR A 182 12.05 0.79 -7.44
N PRO A 183 13.33 0.64 -7.84
CA PRO A 183 14.20 1.80 -8.07
C PRO A 183 13.70 2.70 -9.21
N ILE A 184 13.11 2.11 -10.24
CA ILE A 184 12.66 2.83 -11.44
C ILE A 184 11.46 3.72 -11.10
N TYR A 185 10.43 3.17 -10.45
CA TYR A 185 9.25 3.97 -10.15
C TYR A 185 9.48 4.99 -9.02
N ILE A 186 10.40 4.74 -8.06
CA ILE A 186 10.83 5.75 -7.10
C ILE A 186 11.51 6.93 -7.82
N LEU A 187 12.42 6.63 -8.77
CA LEU A 187 13.08 7.66 -9.56
C LEU A 187 12.08 8.52 -10.35
N ILE A 188 11.10 7.88 -10.99
CA ILE A 188 10.04 8.56 -11.74
C ILE A 188 9.16 9.40 -10.82
N ALA A 189 8.75 8.87 -9.67
CA ALA A 189 7.97 9.62 -8.68
C ALA A 189 8.72 10.88 -8.22
N VAL A 190 10.01 10.75 -7.90
CA VAL A 190 10.87 11.87 -7.50
C VAL A 190 11.04 12.88 -8.64
N ALA A 191 11.27 12.43 -9.87
CA ALA A 191 11.40 13.30 -11.03
C ALA A 191 10.12 14.11 -11.30
N LEU A 192 8.96 13.45 -11.28
CA LEU A 192 7.68 14.11 -11.47
C LEU A 192 7.34 15.07 -10.30
N ALA A 193 7.71 14.71 -9.06
CA ALA A 193 7.58 15.61 -7.92
C ALA A 193 8.44 16.87 -8.10
N ILE A 194 9.70 16.74 -8.51
CA ILE A 194 10.59 17.87 -8.80
C ILE A 194 10.00 18.75 -9.89
N ILE A 195 9.57 18.17 -11.02
CA ILE A 195 8.98 18.92 -12.14
C ILE A 195 7.74 19.69 -11.69
N THR A 196 6.84 19.03 -10.94
CA THR A 196 5.62 19.67 -10.41
C THR A 196 5.96 20.83 -9.49
N MET A 197 6.93 20.64 -8.58
CA MET A 197 7.39 21.71 -7.68
C MET A 197 8.09 22.84 -8.43
N MET A 198 8.88 22.56 -9.48
CA MET A 198 9.49 23.59 -10.32
C MET A 198 8.44 24.51 -10.99
N ILE A 199 7.29 23.94 -11.34
CA ILE A 199 6.18 24.68 -11.96
C ILE A 199 5.40 25.50 -10.93
N THR A 200 5.19 24.92 -9.74
CA THR A 200 4.25 25.47 -8.75
C THR A 200 4.88 26.31 -7.65
N MET A 201 6.19 26.20 -7.42
CA MET A 201 6.94 26.98 -6.41
C MET A 201 7.61 28.22 -7.03
N GLU A 202 8.01 29.15 -6.18
CA GLU A 202 8.64 30.44 -6.60
C GLU A 202 10.14 30.34 -6.90
N SER A 203 10.78 29.18 -6.72
CA SER A 203 12.22 29.01 -6.94
C SER A 203 12.56 27.64 -7.51
N TYR A 204 13.45 27.61 -8.51
CA TYR A 204 13.95 26.35 -9.10
C TYR A 204 14.88 25.56 -8.18
N VAL A 205 15.46 26.17 -7.15
CA VAL A 205 16.35 25.52 -6.17
C VAL A 205 15.57 24.79 -5.10
N MET A 206 14.40 25.33 -4.73
CA MET A 206 13.60 24.83 -3.62
C MET A 206 13.19 23.37 -3.74
N PRO A 207 12.74 22.86 -4.92
CA PRO A 207 12.41 21.46 -5.12
C PRO A 207 13.55 20.50 -4.75
N PHE A 208 14.79 20.82 -5.11
CA PHE A 208 15.94 19.97 -4.79
C PHE A 208 16.26 19.95 -3.30
N ILE A 209 16.09 21.08 -2.61
CA ILE A 209 16.23 21.14 -1.15
C ILE A 209 15.18 20.27 -0.48
N LEU A 210 13.91 20.39 -0.89
CA LEU A 210 12.82 19.61 -0.32
C LEU A 210 13.02 18.12 -0.53
N VAL A 211 13.30 17.70 -1.76
CA VAL A 211 13.55 16.29 -2.09
C VAL A 211 14.77 15.76 -1.35
N GLY A 212 15.82 16.56 -1.19
CA GLY A 212 17.01 16.18 -0.42
C GLY A 212 16.70 15.93 1.06
N VAL A 213 15.94 16.83 1.68
CA VAL A 213 15.53 16.69 3.10
C VAL A 213 14.60 15.48 3.28
N ILE A 214 13.65 15.29 2.37
CA ILE A 214 12.72 14.16 2.44
C ILE A 214 13.44 12.85 2.11
N GLY A 215 14.38 12.85 1.18
CA GLY A 215 15.22 11.70 0.88
C GLY A 215 15.97 11.20 2.11
N ILE A 216 16.52 12.12 2.92
CA ILE A 216 17.12 11.79 4.21
C ILE A 216 16.08 11.13 5.13
N ALA A 217 14.88 11.71 5.25
CA ALA A 217 13.82 11.16 6.09
C ALA A 217 13.38 9.75 5.64
N VAL A 218 13.25 9.52 4.33
CA VAL A 218 12.93 8.20 3.75
C VAL A 218 14.03 7.18 4.05
N MET A 219 15.30 7.57 3.89
CA MET A 219 16.43 6.69 4.20
C MET A 219 16.43 6.26 5.67
N TYR A 220 16.17 7.17 6.60
CA TYR A 220 16.04 6.84 8.02
C TYR A 220 14.86 5.93 8.30
N ASN A 221 13.71 6.19 7.66
CA ASN A 221 12.54 5.33 7.82
C ASN A 221 12.80 3.92 7.30
N MET A 222 13.33 3.79 6.09
CA MET A 222 13.61 2.49 5.47
C MET A 222 14.71 1.71 6.23
N GLY A 223 15.81 2.37 6.62
CA GLY A 223 16.91 1.74 7.35
C GLY A 223 16.50 1.19 8.72
N THR A 224 15.57 1.85 9.41
CA THR A 224 15.04 1.35 10.70
C THR A 224 14.04 0.20 10.57
N ASN A 225 13.64 -0.21 9.37
CA ASN A 225 12.80 -1.39 9.13
C ASN A 225 13.56 -2.71 9.33
N PHE A 226 14.89 -2.67 9.39
CA PHE A 226 15.73 -3.85 9.64
C PHE A 226 15.25 -4.69 10.85
N PHE A 227 14.75 -4.04 11.90
CA PHE A 227 14.34 -4.71 13.15
C PHE A 227 13.02 -5.46 13.07
N MET A 228 12.17 -5.22 12.06
CA MET A 228 10.81 -5.79 12.03
C MET A 228 10.49 -6.55 10.73
N GLY A 229 11.35 -6.44 9.72
CA GLY A 229 10.99 -6.90 8.38
C GLY A 229 9.83 -6.09 7.77
N VAL A 230 9.62 -6.21 6.49
CA VAL A 230 8.53 -5.51 5.78
C VAL A 230 7.92 -6.40 4.71
N SER A 231 6.64 -6.21 4.39
CA SER A 231 6.07 -6.78 3.20
C SER A 231 6.56 -6.05 1.95
N TYR A 232 6.60 -6.73 0.81
CA TYR A 232 6.95 -6.10 -0.46
C TYR A 232 5.99 -4.96 -0.82
N ILE A 233 4.72 -5.05 -0.45
CA ILE A 233 3.74 -3.97 -0.62
C ILE A 233 4.17 -2.74 0.19
N THR A 234 4.48 -2.94 1.49
CA THR A 234 4.94 -1.85 2.35
C THR A 234 6.22 -1.22 1.81
N GLN A 235 7.19 -2.03 1.39
CA GLN A 235 8.45 -1.55 0.82
C GLN A 235 8.22 -0.69 -0.43
N SER A 236 7.33 -1.14 -1.31
CA SER A 236 7.05 -0.47 -2.58
C SER A 236 6.36 0.88 -2.40
N ILE A 237 5.39 0.98 -1.49
CA ILE A 237 4.58 2.19 -1.37
C ILE A 237 5.08 3.18 -0.31
N ALA A 238 5.82 2.72 0.72
CA ALA A 238 6.17 3.55 1.87
C ALA A 238 7.03 4.76 1.51
N ALA A 239 8.02 4.60 0.64
CA ALA A 239 8.89 5.69 0.20
C ALA A 239 8.08 6.78 -0.55
N ILE A 240 7.15 6.37 -1.42
CA ILE A 240 6.33 7.27 -2.24
C ILE A 240 5.30 8.01 -1.38
N LEU A 241 4.64 7.28 -0.47
CA LEU A 241 3.68 7.88 0.45
C LEU A 241 4.36 8.84 1.43
N GLN A 242 5.52 8.46 1.96
CA GLN A 242 6.29 9.34 2.83
C GLN A 242 6.75 10.59 2.09
N LEU A 243 7.19 10.46 0.83
CA LEU A 243 7.51 11.60 -0.03
C LEU A 243 6.30 12.54 -0.13
N GLY A 244 5.14 12.01 -0.54
CA GLY A 244 3.92 12.80 -0.72
C GLY A 244 3.48 13.53 0.56
N VAL A 245 3.36 12.82 1.67
CA VAL A 245 2.90 13.37 2.94
C VAL A 245 3.90 14.38 3.53
N THR A 246 5.21 14.09 3.46
CA THR A 246 6.23 14.99 4.05
C THR A 246 6.39 16.28 3.24
N ILE A 247 6.19 16.21 1.92
CA ILE A 247 6.21 17.42 1.09
C ILE A 247 5.12 18.40 1.49
N ASP A 248 3.93 17.93 1.83
CA ASP A 248 2.82 18.80 2.22
C ASP A 248 3.19 19.64 3.45
N TYR A 249 3.81 19.03 4.45
CA TYR A 249 4.33 19.74 5.61
C TYR A 249 5.43 20.74 5.23
N SER A 250 6.28 20.36 4.30
CA SER A 250 7.39 21.21 3.81
C SER A 250 6.87 22.43 3.06
N ILE A 251 5.90 22.26 2.15
CA ILE A 251 5.28 23.35 1.39
C ILE A 251 4.58 24.33 2.35
N PHE A 252 3.91 23.80 3.38
CA PHE A 252 3.26 24.64 4.36
C PHE A 252 4.26 25.54 5.11
N LEU A 253 5.38 24.98 5.57
CA LEU A 253 6.44 25.76 6.24
C LEU A 253 7.09 26.78 5.31
N VAL A 254 7.37 26.39 4.05
CA VAL A 254 7.94 27.30 3.04
C VAL A 254 7.03 28.47 2.75
N ASN A 255 5.73 28.21 2.54
CA ASN A 255 4.76 29.27 2.29
C ASN A 255 4.67 30.23 3.50
N ARG A 256 4.67 29.70 4.72
CA ARG A 256 4.66 30.53 5.92
C ARG A 256 5.96 31.33 6.08
N TYR A 257 7.11 30.74 5.77
CA TYR A 257 8.37 31.46 5.75
C TYR A 257 8.36 32.62 4.75
N ASN A 258 7.85 32.40 3.54
CA ASN A 258 7.74 33.45 2.52
C ASN A 258 6.78 34.58 2.95
N GLU A 259 5.71 34.27 3.69
CA GLU A 259 4.82 35.27 4.27
C GLU A 259 5.55 36.10 5.35
N GLU A 260 6.19 35.45 6.32
CA GLU A 260 6.86 36.12 7.44
C GLU A 260 8.12 36.91 6.99
N ARG A 261 8.76 36.47 5.89
CA ARG A 261 9.95 37.10 5.31
C ARG A 261 9.68 38.52 4.84
N LYS A 262 8.45 38.84 4.45
CA LYS A 262 8.03 40.18 4.04
C LYS A 262 8.00 41.19 5.22
N TYR A 263 7.85 40.68 6.43
CA TYR A 263 7.65 41.52 7.64
C TYR A 263 8.79 41.39 8.67
N SER A 264 9.83 40.59 8.39
CA SER A 264 10.95 40.32 9.30
C SER A 264 12.22 40.99 8.80
N ARG A 265 13.04 41.47 9.73
CA ARG A 265 14.31 42.15 9.41
C ARG A 265 15.39 41.16 8.94
N THR A 266 15.42 39.97 9.53
CA THR A 266 16.39 38.92 9.18
C THR A 266 15.70 37.62 8.74
N LYS A 267 16.44 36.80 8.02
CA LYS A 267 15.93 35.48 7.57
C LYS A 267 15.73 34.51 8.75
N GLU A 268 16.56 34.63 9.78
CA GLU A 268 16.46 33.84 11.00
C GLU A 268 15.18 34.18 11.78
N GLU A 269 14.88 35.48 11.92
CA GLU A 269 13.65 35.97 12.56
C GLU A 269 12.40 35.48 11.79
N ALA A 270 12.43 35.58 10.45
CA ALA A 270 11.35 35.09 9.62
C ALA A 270 11.11 33.59 9.80
N MET A 271 12.18 32.80 9.89
CA MET A 271 12.09 31.35 10.09
C MET A 271 11.56 31.03 11.49
N ALA A 272 12.02 31.72 12.54
CA ALA A 272 11.52 31.52 13.90
C ALA A 272 10.01 31.82 14.01
N ARG A 273 9.55 32.93 13.38
CA ARG A 273 8.12 33.27 13.32
C ARG A 273 7.32 32.28 12.51
N ALA A 274 7.85 31.79 11.36
CA ALA A 274 7.22 30.81 10.55
C ALA A 274 7.04 29.48 11.28
N LEU A 275 8.07 28.98 11.98
CA LEU A 275 7.99 27.78 12.80
C LEU A 275 6.97 27.92 13.92
N HIS A 276 7.00 29.04 14.66
CA HIS A 276 6.05 29.30 15.73
C HIS A 276 4.60 29.36 15.22
N GLY A 277 4.37 30.10 14.13
CA GLY A 277 3.03 30.25 13.53
C GLY A 277 2.50 28.97 12.89
N SER A 278 3.41 28.09 12.42
CA SER A 278 3.04 26.83 11.78
C SER A 278 2.82 25.67 12.77
N PHE A 279 3.34 25.78 13.99
CA PHE A 279 3.44 24.65 14.91
C PHE A 279 2.11 23.97 15.21
N ILE A 280 1.06 24.72 15.49
CA ILE A 280 -0.27 24.16 15.82
C ILE A 280 -0.89 23.45 14.61
N SER A 281 -0.80 24.07 13.44
CA SER A 281 -1.35 23.48 12.21
C SER A 281 -0.58 22.24 11.77
N LEU A 282 0.76 22.31 11.83
CA LEU A 282 1.65 21.19 11.48
C LEU A 282 1.46 20.01 12.45
N SER A 283 1.38 20.29 13.75
CA SER A 283 1.14 19.25 14.75
C SER A 283 -0.24 18.63 14.61
N GLY A 284 -1.28 19.43 14.33
CA GLY A 284 -2.63 18.92 14.11
C GLY A 284 -2.72 17.99 12.89
N SER A 285 -2.17 18.43 11.77
CA SER A 285 -2.09 17.69 10.52
C SER A 285 -1.26 16.41 10.68
N SER A 286 -0.04 16.50 11.22
CA SER A 286 0.79 15.31 11.41
C SER A 286 0.18 14.28 12.37
N LEU A 287 -0.54 14.71 13.41
CA LEU A 287 -1.24 13.82 14.32
C LEU A 287 -2.41 13.10 13.64
N THR A 288 -3.19 13.78 12.81
CA THR A 288 -4.28 13.12 12.06
C THR A 288 -3.73 12.07 11.10
N THR A 289 -2.65 12.37 10.41
CA THR A 289 -1.99 11.42 9.51
C THR A 289 -1.37 10.25 10.28
N LEU A 290 -0.71 10.53 11.39
CA LEU A 290 -0.14 9.50 12.28
C LEU A 290 -1.21 8.53 12.77
N PHE A 291 -2.32 9.04 13.31
CA PHE A 291 -3.39 8.21 13.83
C PHE A 291 -4.20 7.52 12.72
N GLY A 292 -4.29 8.11 11.52
CA GLY A 292 -4.82 7.45 10.34
C GLY A 292 -4.03 6.19 9.98
N PHE A 293 -2.69 6.26 9.99
CA PHE A 293 -1.84 5.09 9.76
C PHE A 293 -1.86 4.08 10.91
N LEU A 294 -1.84 4.56 12.17
CA LEU A 294 -1.92 3.68 13.34
C LEU A 294 -3.24 2.90 13.40
N ALA A 295 -4.31 3.38 12.78
CA ALA A 295 -5.55 2.64 12.69
C ALA A 295 -5.39 1.31 11.94
N LEU A 296 -4.47 1.22 10.97
CA LEU A 296 -4.14 -0.03 10.26
C LEU A 296 -3.57 -1.10 11.20
N CYS A 297 -2.95 -0.70 12.32
CA CYS A 297 -2.42 -1.66 13.31
C CYS A 297 -3.50 -2.48 14.02
N PHE A 298 -4.77 -2.11 13.87
CA PHE A 298 -5.91 -2.83 14.46
C PHE A 298 -6.50 -3.88 13.51
N MET A 299 -5.92 -4.06 12.33
CA MET A 299 -6.28 -5.17 11.44
C MET A 299 -5.90 -6.50 12.08
N GLN A 300 -6.72 -7.52 11.86
CA GLN A 300 -6.38 -8.91 12.18
C GLN A 300 -5.28 -9.43 11.25
N LEU A 301 -5.35 -9.03 9.97
CA LEU A 301 -4.29 -9.28 8.99
C LEU A 301 -3.03 -8.49 9.41
N THR A 302 -1.97 -9.20 9.78
CA THR A 302 -0.74 -8.58 10.32
C THR A 302 -0.01 -7.69 9.31
N LEU A 303 -0.37 -7.78 8.03
CA LEU A 303 0.04 -6.83 6.98
C LEU A 303 -0.36 -5.39 7.33
N GLY A 304 -1.53 -5.19 7.94
CA GLY A 304 -1.97 -3.87 8.40
C GLY A 304 -1.06 -3.29 9.48
N LEU A 305 -0.63 -4.11 10.43
CA LEU A 305 0.37 -3.71 11.44
C LEU A 305 1.69 -3.28 10.78
N ASN A 306 2.14 -4.02 9.78
CA ASN A 306 3.38 -3.74 9.06
C ASN A 306 3.31 -2.39 8.32
N ILE A 307 2.27 -2.16 7.52
CA ILE A 307 2.05 -0.89 6.82
C ILE A 307 1.88 0.25 7.82
N GLY A 308 1.04 0.04 8.85
CA GLY A 308 0.69 1.06 9.84
C GLY A 308 1.90 1.59 10.60
N ILE A 309 2.76 0.71 11.13
CA ILE A 309 3.96 1.11 11.88
C ILE A 309 4.99 1.81 10.98
N VAL A 310 5.27 1.26 9.79
CA VAL A 310 6.26 1.84 8.86
C VAL A 310 5.82 3.24 8.42
N MET A 311 4.54 3.42 8.12
CA MET A 311 4.00 4.70 7.71
C MET A 311 3.92 5.70 8.87
N ALA A 312 3.45 5.28 10.05
CA ALA A 312 3.40 6.13 11.24
C ALA A 312 4.79 6.64 11.64
N LYS A 313 5.78 5.75 11.65
CA LYS A 313 7.19 6.09 11.86
C LYS A 313 7.70 7.06 10.79
N GLY A 314 7.34 6.84 9.52
CA GLY A 314 7.65 7.71 8.40
C GLY A 314 7.13 9.13 8.57
N VAL A 315 5.90 9.29 9.07
CA VAL A 315 5.32 10.60 9.41
C VAL A 315 6.12 11.31 10.51
N ILE A 316 6.44 10.62 11.60
CA ILE A 316 7.22 11.19 12.71
C ILE A 316 8.59 11.68 12.21
N ILE A 317 9.32 10.82 11.50
CA ILE A 317 10.64 11.17 10.95
C ILE A 317 10.51 12.31 9.92
N GLY A 318 9.49 12.29 9.08
CA GLY A 318 9.18 13.34 8.11
C GLY A 318 8.97 14.69 8.78
N VAL A 319 8.10 14.77 9.79
CA VAL A 319 7.84 16.02 10.54
C VAL A 319 9.09 16.52 11.25
N LEU A 320 9.84 15.64 11.88
CA LEU A 320 11.12 16.01 12.51
C LEU A 320 12.10 16.59 11.48
N SER A 321 12.16 16.01 10.29
CA SER A 321 13.01 16.50 9.20
C SER A 321 12.56 17.89 8.71
N VAL A 322 11.25 18.12 8.62
CA VAL A 322 10.69 19.43 8.22
C VAL A 322 10.93 20.51 9.29
N VAL A 323 10.86 20.15 10.56
CA VAL A 323 11.04 21.14 11.66
C VAL A 323 12.52 21.41 11.95
N ILE A 324 13.39 20.41 11.78
CA ILE A 324 14.81 20.52 12.18
C ILE A 324 15.72 20.73 10.97
N ILE A 325 15.61 19.86 9.94
CA ILE A 325 16.56 19.82 8.82
C ILE A 325 16.21 20.89 7.77
N LEU A 326 14.94 20.99 7.39
CA LEU A 326 14.51 21.92 6.34
C LEU A 326 14.83 23.39 6.64
N PRO A 327 14.59 23.93 7.86
CA PRO A 327 14.99 25.30 8.19
C PRO A 327 16.48 25.58 8.04
N ALA A 328 17.32 24.63 8.45
CA ALA A 328 18.77 24.76 8.32
C ALA A 328 19.19 24.85 6.84
N PHE A 329 18.63 23.96 5.98
CA PHE A 329 18.90 24.03 4.54
C PHE A 329 18.38 25.30 3.89
N MET A 330 17.17 25.75 4.24
CA MET A 330 16.60 26.98 3.70
C MET A 330 17.45 28.21 4.06
N LEU A 331 17.93 28.31 5.30
CA LEU A 331 18.77 29.42 5.74
C LEU A 331 20.16 29.41 5.10
N VAL A 332 20.76 28.23 4.91
CA VAL A 332 22.07 28.10 4.24
C VAL A 332 21.98 28.45 2.76
N PHE A 333 20.96 27.93 2.06
CA PHE A 333 20.76 28.13 0.62
C PHE A 333 19.89 29.35 0.29
N ASP A 334 19.57 30.24 1.24
CA ASP A 334 18.71 31.42 1.06
C ASP A 334 19.16 32.26 -0.15
N SER A 335 20.45 32.50 -0.30
CA SER A 335 21.03 33.24 -1.42
C SER A 335 20.75 32.59 -2.78
N ALA A 336 20.88 31.25 -2.85
CA ALA A 336 20.61 30.49 -4.07
C ALA A 336 19.11 30.46 -4.39
N ILE A 337 18.26 30.32 -3.37
CA ILE A 337 16.80 30.33 -3.49
C ILE A 337 16.34 31.67 -4.09
N ASN A 338 16.83 32.79 -3.53
CA ASN A 338 16.44 34.13 -3.97
C ASN A 338 16.98 34.49 -5.38
N ARG A 339 18.18 34.02 -5.72
CA ARG A 339 18.79 34.26 -7.05
C ARG A 339 18.04 33.57 -8.20
N HIS A 340 17.40 32.43 -7.93
CA HIS A 340 16.70 31.64 -8.94
C HIS A 340 15.17 31.67 -8.78
N LYS A 341 14.64 32.80 -8.30
CA LYS A 341 13.20 33.03 -8.21
C LYS A 341 12.56 33.20 -9.57
N HIS A 342 11.36 32.70 -9.70
CA HIS A 342 10.50 32.87 -10.88
C HIS A 342 9.05 33.01 -10.44
N LYS A 343 8.18 33.42 -11.36
CA LYS A 343 6.75 33.50 -11.11
C LYS A 343 6.15 32.09 -11.20
N PRO A 344 5.55 31.57 -10.11
CA PRO A 344 4.97 30.24 -10.12
C PRO A 344 3.72 30.19 -11.02
N PHE A 345 3.54 29.04 -11.66
CA PHE A 345 2.30 28.76 -12.37
C PHE A 345 1.22 28.28 -11.37
N THR A 346 0.64 29.22 -10.66
CA THR A 346 -0.52 28.96 -9.78
C THR A 346 -1.71 29.71 -10.32
N PRO A 347 -2.84 29.03 -10.65
CA PRO A 347 -4.04 29.69 -11.10
C PRO A 347 -4.58 30.67 -10.06
N ASP A 348 -5.16 31.78 -10.52
CA ASP A 348 -5.91 32.70 -9.65
C ASP A 348 -7.30 32.09 -9.37
N PHE A 349 -7.47 31.60 -8.16
CA PHE A 349 -8.73 30.99 -7.71
C PHE A 349 -9.76 32.02 -7.22
N GLY A 350 -9.45 33.32 -7.18
CA GLY A 350 -10.32 34.35 -6.61
C GLY A 350 -11.71 34.42 -7.22
N LYS A 351 -11.81 34.33 -8.57
CA LYS A 351 -13.11 34.31 -9.26
C LYS A 351 -13.89 33.03 -8.95
N PHE A 352 -13.21 31.90 -8.86
CA PHE A 352 -13.79 30.58 -8.57
C PHE A 352 -14.32 30.52 -7.13
N VAL A 353 -13.51 30.94 -6.15
CA VAL A 353 -13.91 31.05 -4.74
C VAL A 353 -15.14 31.95 -4.59
N ASN A 354 -15.13 33.12 -5.23
CA ASN A 354 -16.28 34.04 -5.19
C ASN A 354 -17.56 33.39 -5.75
N HIS A 355 -17.46 32.59 -6.81
CA HIS A 355 -18.60 31.86 -7.35
C HIS A 355 -19.16 30.84 -6.36
N ILE A 356 -18.30 30.05 -5.69
CA ILE A 356 -18.69 29.07 -4.68
C ILE A 356 -19.37 29.78 -3.49
N ILE A 357 -18.78 30.85 -2.97
CA ILE A 357 -19.32 31.60 -1.84
C ILE A 357 -20.68 32.22 -2.17
N LYS A 358 -20.83 32.79 -3.36
CA LYS A 358 -22.13 33.37 -3.81
C LYS A 358 -23.22 32.28 -3.89
N ARG A 359 -22.89 31.06 -4.32
CA ARG A 359 -23.84 29.95 -4.47
C ARG A 359 -23.72 28.88 -3.35
N LYS A 360 -23.29 29.28 -2.16
CA LYS A 360 -23.03 28.38 -1.03
C LYS A 360 -24.15 27.39 -0.69
N LYS A 361 -25.42 27.81 -0.80
CA LYS A 361 -26.57 26.93 -0.56
C LYS A 361 -26.72 25.85 -1.64
N ALA A 362 -26.44 26.17 -2.91
CA ALA A 362 -26.51 25.20 -4.01
C ALA A 362 -25.40 24.14 -3.90
N PHE A 363 -24.16 24.55 -3.57
CA PHE A 363 -23.06 23.62 -3.36
C PHE A 363 -23.29 22.71 -2.15
N ALA A 364 -23.83 23.24 -1.04
CA ALA A 364 -24.20 22.43 0.12
C ALA A 364 -25.33 21.44 -0.18
N ALA A 365 -26.34 21.84 -0.95
CA ALA A 365 -27.40 20.93 -1.40
C ALA A 365 -26.88 19.84 -2.34
N LEU A 366 -26.00 20.20 -3.28
CA LEU A 366 -25.33 19.23 -4.16
C LEU A 366 -24.50 18.21 -3.37
N PHE A 367 -23.78 18.67 -2.33
CA PHE A 367 -23.03 17.77 -1.45
C PHE A 367 -23.93 16.72 -0.81
N ILE A 368 -25.08 17.14 -0.24
CA ILE A 368 -26.04 16.21 0.39
C ILE A 368 -26.59 15.20 -0.64
N ILE A 369 -26.85 15.64 -1.87
CA ILE A 369 -27.33 14.77 -2.94
C ILE A 369 -26.28 13.70 -3.33
N ILE A 370 -24.99 14.05 -3.32
CA ILE A 370 -23.91 13.15 -3.73
C ILE A 370 -23.60 12.09 -2.65
N ILE A 371 -23.90 12.31 -1.38
CA ILE A 371 -23.61 11.38 -0.28
C ILE A 371 -24.15 9.96 -0.56
N ILE A 372 -25.45 9.85 -0.85
CA ILE A 372 -26.11 8.54 -1.02
C ILE A 372 -25.57 7.78 -2.25
N PRO A 373 -25.50 8.38 -3.46
CA PRO A 373 -24.93 7.69 -4.61
C PRO A 373 -23.48 7.25 -4.41
N SER A 374 -22.64 8.10 -3.79
CA SER A 374 -21.24 7.74 -3.54
C SER A 374 -21.11 6.58 -2.57
N LEU A 375 -21.90 6.55 -1.51
CA LEU A 375 -21.93 5.44 -0.54
C LEU A 375 -22.37 4.13 -1.21
N LEU A 376 -23.44 4.15 -2.01
CA LEU A 376 -23.93 2.96 -2.72
C LEU A 376 -22.91 2.44 -3.73
N LEU A 377 -22.25 3.30 -4.47
CA LEU A 377 -21.20 2.90 -5.41
C LEU A 377 -19.98 2.31 -4.69
N SER A 378 -19.55 2.91 -3.59
CA SER A 378 -18.46 2.39 -2.77
C SER A 378 -18.78 1.03 -2.13
N ALA A 379 -20.02 0.83 -1.67
CA ALA A 379 -20.45 -0.42 -1.06
C ALA A 379 -20.47 -1.61 -2.05
N ASN A 380 -20.64 -1.33 -3.36
CA ASN A 380 -20.71 -2.34 -4.42
C ASN A 380 -19.37 -2.55 -5.17
N VAL A 381 -18.26 -2.10 -4.62
CA VAL A 381 -16.93 -2.29 -5.23
C VAL A 381 -16.56 -3.76 -5.23
N LYS A 382 -16.23 -4.28 -6.41
CA LYS A 382 -15.69 -5.63 -6.56
C LYS A 382 -14.25 -5.67 -6.07
N LYS A 383 -13.94 -6.64 -5.21
CA LYS A 383 -12.60 -6.87 -4.69
C LYS A 383 -11.96 -8.05 -5.40
N ASN A 384 -10.71 -7.89 -5.80
CA ASN A 384 -9.90 -8.99 -6.33
C ASN A 384 -9.06 -9.59 -5.19
N TYR A 385 -9.21 -10.88 -4.97
CA TYR A 385 -8.43 -11.65 -4.00
C TYR A 385 -7.44 -12.58 -4.68
N ASN A 386 -7.47 -12.72 -6.01
CA ASN A 386 -6.57 -13.60 -6.74
C ASN A 386 -5.17 -12.98 -6.80
N LEU A 387 -4.24 -13.52 -6.00
CA LEU A 387 -2.84 -13.06 -5.95
C LEU A 387 -2.07 -13.47 -7.22
N ASN A 388 -2.46 -14.55 -7.89
CA ASN A 388 -1.84 -14.95 -9.17
C ASN A 388 -2.09 -13.93 -10.28
N ALA A 389 -3.25 -13.23 -10.25
CA ALA A 389 -3.57 -12.15 -11.18
C ALA A 389 -2.83 -10.82 -10.88
N GLU A 390 -1.98 -10.80 -9.86
CA GLU A 390 -1.17 -9.62 -9.51
C GLU A 390 0.13 -9.52 -10.32
N LEU A 391 0.53 -10.62 -10.96
CA LEU A 391 1.69 -10.67 -11.84
C LEU A 391 1.27 -10.46 -13.32
N PRO A 392 2.17 -10.01 -14.20
CA PRO A 392 1.91 -9.89 -15.64
C PRO A 392 1.57 -11.24 -16.29
N ASP A 393 0.85 -11.17 -17.40
CA ASP A 393 0.40 -12.35 -18.15
C ASP A 393 1.56 -13.20 -18.70
N ASP A 394 2.74 -12.63 -18.91
CA ASP A 394 3.95 -13.28 -19.41
C ASP A 394 4.86 -13.82 -18.30
N ALA A 395 4.54 -13.63 -17.04
CA ALA A 395 5.28 -14.20 -15.93
C ALA A 395 5.21 -15.74 -15.97
N THR A 396 6.33 -16.38 -15.63
CA THR A 396 6.44 -17.85 -15.67
C THR A 396 5.35 -18.55 -14.84
N THR A 397 5.03 -17.99 -13.68
CA THR A 397 4.00 -18.53 -12.80
C THR A 397 2.58 -18.27 -13.31
N THR A 398 2.32 -17.14 -13.97
CA THR A 398 1.02 -16.85 -14.57
C THR A 398 0.72 -17.83 -15.69
N VAL A 399 1.68 -18.03 -16.60
CA VAL A 399 1.56 -19.01 -17.69
C VAL A 399 1.41 -20.43 -17.14
N GLY A 400 2.21 -20.80 -16.12
CA GLY A 400 2.13 -22.11 -15.45
C GLY A 400 0.74 -22.36 -14.84
N THR A 401 0.17 -21.38 -14.17
CA THR A 401 -1.18 -21.48 -13.58
C THR A 401 -2.27 -21.64 -14.65
N VAL A 402 -2.16 -20.94 -15.78
CA VAL A 402 -3.08 -21.10 -16.91
C VAL A 402 -2.97 -22.52 -17.50
N LEU A 403 -1.77 -23.05 -17.66
CA LEU A 403 -1.54 -24.41 -18.16
C LEU A 403 -2.08 -25.48 -17.20
N LEU A 404 -1.93 -25.31 -15.87
CA LEU A 404 -2.55 -26.20 -14.89
C LEU A 404 -4.07 -26.27 -15.07
N LYS A 405 -4.70 -25.12 -15.24
CA LYS A 405 -6.14 -25.02 -15.46
C LYS A 405 -6.58 -25.70 -16.77
N GLU A 406 -5.91 -25.40 -17.87
CA GLU A 406 -6.33 -25.84 -19.21
C GLU A 406 -5.96 -27.28 -19.51
N LYS A 407 -4.79 -27.74 -19.04
CA LYS A 407 -4.22 -29.04 -19.44
C LYS A 407 -4.39 -30.13 -18.38
N PHE A 408 -4.46 -29.75 -17.09
CA PHE A 408 -4.58 -30.69 -15.97
C PHE A 408 -5.94 -30.61 -15.26
N ASN A 409 -6.80 -29.67 -15.67
CA ASN A 409 -8.08 -29.42 -15.00
C ASN A 409 -7.92 -29.13 -13.49
N MET A 410 -6.79 -28.56 -13.12
CA MET A 410 -6.38 -28.24 -11.77
C MET A 410 -6.19 -26.74 -11.65
N THR A 411 -6.94 -26.11 -10.75
CA THR A 411 -6.87 -24.65 -10.55
C THR A 411 -6.42 -24.31 -9.14
N THR A 412 -6.90 -25.07 -8.16
CA THR A 412 -6.63 -24.84 -6.72
C THR A 412 -6.38 -26.16 -6.03
N SER A 413 -5.42 -26.19 -5.13
CA SER A 413 -5.12 -27.37 -4.29
C SER A 413 -5.53 -27.12 -2.86
N HIS A 414 -6.14 -28.11 -2.23
CA HIS A 414 -6.44 -28.16 -0.80
C HIS A 414 -5.69 -29.31 -0.17
N PHE A 415 -5.21 -29.14 1.03
CA PHE A 415 -4.62 -30.18 1.83
C PHE A 415 -5.51 -30.44 3.04
N ILE A 416 -5.73 -31.73 3.34
CA ILE A 416 -6.47 -32.17 4.51
C ILE A 416 -5.49 -32.91 5.38
N ILE A 417 -5.39 -32.49 6.65
CA ILE A 417 -4.51 -33.12 7.64
C ILE A 417 -5.39 -33.67 8.72
N VAL A 418 -5.28 -34.97 8.97
CA VAL A 418 -6.05 -35.67 10.00
C VAL A 418 -5.16 -36.51 10.90
N ASP A 419 -5.67 -36.87 12.05
CA ASP A 419 -5.05 -37.81 13.00
C ASP A 419 -4.94 -39.21 12.38
N ASP A 420 -3.74 -39.78 12.32
CA ASP A 420 -3.50 -41.12 11.74
C ASP A 420 -4.10 -42.25 12.59
N SER A 421 -4.51 -41.97 13.82
CA SER A 421 -5.21 -42.93 14.68
C SER A 421 -6.67 -43.17 14.26
N ILE A 422 -7.22 -42.41 13.33
CA ILE A 422 -8.57 -42.62 12.78
C ILE A 422 -8.57 -43.93 11.98
N PRO A 423 -9.52 -44.84 12.22
CA PRO A 423 -9.59 -46.08 11.47
C PRO A 423 -9.66 -45.87 9.96
N ALA A 424 -8.84 -46.58 9.17
CA ALA A 424 -8.80 -46.50 7.70
C ALA A 424 -10.17 -46.61 7.04
N SER A 425 -11.07 -47.47 7.57
CA SER A 425 -12.45 -47.59 7.09
C SER A 425 -13.30 -46.35 7.26
N LYS A 426 -12.95 -45.45 8.23
CA LYS A 426 -13.58 -44.12 8.38
C LYS A 426 -12.96 -43.13 7.40
N LEU A 427 -11.62 -43.18 7.23
CA LEU A 427 -10.91 -42.32 6.30
C LEU A 427 -11.38 -42.55 4.86
N VAL A 428 -11.44 -43.80 4.39
CA VAL A 428 -11.97 -44.11 3.07
C VAL A 428 -13.40 -43.60 2.83
N ARG A 429 -14.27 -43.64 3.86
CA ARG A 429 -15.61 -43.03 3.73
C ARG A 429 -15.57 -41.51 3.62
N MET A 430 -14.70 -40.88 4.38
CA MET A 430 -14.48 -39.44 4.32
C MET A 430 -13.94 -39.05 2.92
N GLU A 431 -12.92 -39.74 2.45
CA GLU A 431 -12.29 -39.54 1.13
C GLU A 431 -13.31 -39.67 0.00
N ASN A 432 -14.12 -40.73 0.04
CA ASN A 432 -15.19 -40.93 -0.95
C ASN A 432 -16.25 -39.81 -0.89
N GLU A 433 -16.61 -39.33 0.30
CA GLU A 433 -17.57 -38.22 0.44
C GLU A 433 -16.97 -36.90 -0.08
N ILE A 434 -15.68 -36.64 0.16
CA ILE A 434 -14.94 -35.47 -0.35
C ILE A 434 -14.78 -35.54 -1.88
N SER A 435 -14.41 -36.71 -2.43
CA SER A 435 -14.26 -36.90 -3.86
C SER A 435 -15.56 -36.63 -4.64
N ASN A 436 -16.71 -36.78 -3.99
CA ASN A 436 -18.03 -36.51 -4.57
C ASN A 436 -18.49 -35.05 -4.37
N VAL A 437 -17.69 -34.18 -3.71
CA VAL A 437 -17.99 -32.76 -3.62
C VAL A 437 -17.86 -32.11 -4.99
N GLU A 438 -18.87 -31.31 -5.36
CA GLU A 438 -18.89 -30.62 -6.65
C GLU A 438 -17.61 -29.77 -6.86
N GLY A 439 -16.95 -29.98 -8.00
CA GLY A 439 -15.76 -29.27 -8.39
C GLY A 439 -14.45 -29.90 -7.91
N VAL A 440 -14.46 -30.99 -7.17
CA VAL A 440 -13.25 -31.81 -6.94
C VAL A 440 -12.89 -32.52 -8.22
N SER A 441 -11.68 -32.30 -8.72
CA SER A 441 -11.19 -32.91 -9.96
C SER A 441 -10.42 -34.22 -9.72
N SER A 442 -9.65 -34.26 -8.65
CA SER A 442 -8.88 -35.43 -8.21
C SER A 442 -8.57 -35.35 -6.74
N MET A 443 -8.32 -36.50 -6.14
CA MET A 443 -7.89 -36.63 -4.74
C MET A 443 -6.76 -37.65 -4.66
N LEU A 444 -5.70 -37.29 -3.91
CA LEU A 444 -4.61 -38.21 -3.58
C LEU A 444 -4.67 -38.43 -2.05
N ALA A 445 -4.97 -39.65 -1.66
CA ALA A 445 -5.01 -40.09 -0.27
C ALA A 445 -4.41 -41.49 -0.16
N TYR A 446 -3.70 -41.75 0.96
CA TYR A 446 -3.00 -42.99 1.20
C TYR A 446 -3.94 -44.20 1.11
N ASP A 447 -5.06 -44.14 1.80
CA ASP A 447 -6.01 -45.27 1.87
C ASP A 447 -6.72 -45.59 0.54
N MET A 448 -6.76 -44.62 -0.39
CA MET A 448 -7.28 -44.86 -1.76
C MET A 448 -6.34 -45.69 -2.60
N PHE A 449 -5.01 -45.55 -2.42
CA PHE A 449 -4.00 -46.28 -3.23
C PHE A 449 -3.58 -47.59 -2.60
N VAL A 450 -3.35 -47.62 -1.31
CA VAL A 450 -2.87 -48.80 -0.60
C VAL A 450 -4.05 -49.74 -0.25
N GLY A 451 -5.23 -49.17 -0.04
CA GLY A 451 -6.43 -49.90 0.38
C GLY A 451 -6.37 -50.33 1.86
N THR A 452 -7.55 -50.52 2.43
CA THR A 452 -7.70 -50.81 3.88
C THR A 452 -7.21 -52.19 4.32
N SER A 453 -6.80 -53.07 3.37
CA SER A 453 -6.40 -54.45 3.65
C SER A 453 -4.90 -54.70 3.58
N ILE A 454 -4.12 -53.69 3.17
CA ILE A 454 -2.66 -53.79 3.09
C ILE A 454 -2.06 -53.16 4.35
N PRO A 455 -1.32 -53.93 5.15
CA PRO A 455 -0.62 -53.35 6.33
C PRO A 455 0.49 -52.38 5.88
N ASP A 456 0.67 -51.28 6.60
CA ASP A 456 1.73 -50.28 6.35
C ASP A 456 3.10 -50.89 6.25
N SER A 457 3.36 -52.00 6.97
CA SER A 457 4.64 -52.73 6.94
C SER A 457 5.05 -53.35 5.60
N ILE A 458 4.15 -53.33 4.60
CA ILE A 458 4.39 -53.85 3.25
C ILE A 458 4.63 -52.71 2.26
N VAL A 459 4.22 -51.48 2.61
CA VAL A 459 4.41 -50.30 1.79
C VAL A 459 5.84 -49.75 2.01
N PRO A 460 6.54 -49.34 0.93
CA PRO A 460 7.86 -48.75 1.08
C PRO A 460 7.82 -47.49 2.02
N ASP A 461 8.79 -47.42 2.91
CA ASP A 461 8.88 -46.30 3.89
C ASP A 461 8.87 -44.93 3.20
N ASP A 462 9.56 -44.82 2.04
CA ASP A 462 9.59 -43.58 1.23
C ASP A 462 8.20 -43.10 0.79
N VAL A 463 7.23 -43.99 0.62
CA VAL A 463 5.83 -43.63 0.27
C VAL A 463 5.05 -43.25 1.51
N ILE A 464 5.27 -43.96 2.61
CA ILE A 464 4.60 -43.64 3.89
C ILE A 464 5.05 -42.27 4.40
N ASP A 465 6.35 -41.99 4.36
CA ASP A 465 6.95 -40.75 4.85
C ASP A 465 6.45 -39.49 4.10
N ILE A 466 5.93 -39.64 2.88
CA ILE A 466 5.36 -38.52 2.14
C ILE A 466 3.98 -38.13 2.70
N VAL A 467 3.19 -39.09 3.16
CA VAL A 467 1.78 -38.90 3.49
C VAL A 467 1.44 -39.11 4.97
N LYS A 468 2.34 -39.76 5.75
CA LYS A 468 2.15 -40.02 7.19
C LYS A 468 3.39 -39.63 7.97
N GLN A 469 3.26 -38.63 8.84
CA GLN A 469 4.33 -38.15 9.71
C GLN A 469 3.80 -37.74 11.08
N ASN A 470 4.53 -38.01 12.14
CA ASN A 470 4.25 -37.56 13.49
C ASN A 470 2.81 -37.88 13.98
N GLY A 471 2.24 -39.04 13.56
CA GLY A 471 0.87 -39.43 13.89
C GLY A 471 -0.20 -38.65 13.14
N ARG A 472 0.16 -38.09 11.98
CA ARG A 472 -0.73 -37.34 11.10
C ARG A 472 -0.68 -37.91 9.69
N GLN A 473 -1.81 -37.78 8.99
CA GLN A 473 -1.91 -38.15 7.60
C GLN A 473 -2.38 -36.96 6.77
N VAL A 474 -1.69 -36.70 5.63
CA VAL A 474 -2.02 -35.64 4.69
C VAL A 474 -2.70 -36.21 3.44
N MET A 475 -3.71 -35.50 2.93
CA MET A 475 -4.40 -35.80 1.69
C MET A 475 -4.42 -34.55 0.82
N LEU A 476 -4.24 -34.71 -0.49
CA LEU A 476 -4.31 -33.65 -1.49
C LEU A 476 -5.63 -33.72 -2.25
N VAL A 477 -6.34 -32.63 -2.31
CA VAL A 477 -7.58 -32.48 -3.08
C VAL A 477 -7.42 -31.36 -4.09
N ASN A 478 -7.57 -31.67 -5.37
CA ASN A 478 -7.50 -30.72 -6.46
C ASN A 478 -8.89 -30.25 -6.86
N SER A 479 -9.05 -28.95 -7.06
CA SER A 479 -10.30 -28.28 -7.44
C SER A 479 -10.21 -27.65 -8.82
N ILE A 480 -11.33 -27.66 -9.56
CA ILE A 480 -11.48 -26.90 -10.80
C ILE A 480 -11.81 -25.43 -10.55
N TYR A 481 -12.18 -25.07 -9.32
CA TYR A 481 -12.56 -23.71 -8.99
C TYR A 481 -11.33 -22.85 -8.65
N GLU A 482 -11.37 -21.59 -9.05
CA GLU A 482 -10.32 -20.62 -8.68
C GLU A 482 -10.43 -20.27 -7.18
N SER A 483 -9.29 -20.21 -6.51
CA SER A 483 -9.14 -20.07 -5.05
C SER A 483 -9.87 -18.86 -4.43
N SER A 484 -10.09 -17.81 -5.20
CA SER A 484 -10.73 -16.57 -4.73
C SER A 484 -12.22 -16.46 -5.08
N THR A 485 -12.85 -17.55 -5.53
CA THR A 485 -14.26 -17.54 -5.97
C THR A 485 -15.21 -18.03 -4.88
N ASP A 486 -16.46 -17.56 -4.93
CA ASP A 486 -17.51 -18.01 -4.01
C ASP A 486 -17.72 -19.54 -4.10
N LYS A 487 -17.59 -20.12 -5.31
CA LYS A 487 -17.72 -21.57 -5.49
C LYS A 487 -16.60 -22.35 -4.80
N CYS A 488 -15.37 -21.85 -4.84
CA CYS A 488 -14.25 -22.46 -4.12
C CYS A 488 -14.49 -22.35 -2.59
N ASN A 489 -14.94 -21.21 -2.11
CA ASN A 489 -15.25 -21.02 -0.69
C ASN A 489 -16.35 -21.98 -0.21
N GLU A 490 -17.43 -22.15 -0.99
CA GLU A 490 -18.50 -23.11 -0.69
C GLU A 490 -18.00 -24.56 -0.71
N GLN A 491 -17.07 -24.88 -1.61
CA GLN A 491 -16.44 -26.20 -1.69
C GLN A 491 -15.59 -26.45 -0.44
N VAL A 492 -14.73 -25.49 -0.06
CA VAL A 492 -13.91 -25.59 1.16
C VAL A 492 -14.79 -25.78 2.38
N GLU A 493 -15.87 -25.02 2.55
CA GLU A 493 -16.81 -25.16 3.66
C GLU A 493 -17.45 -26.56 3.72
N LYS A 494 -17.82 -27.11 2.56
CA LYS A 494 -18.33 -28.50 2.48
C LYS A 494 -17.28 -29.52 2.91
N ILE A 495 -16.03 -29.35 2.44
CA ILE A 495 -14.91 -30.23 2.82
C ILE A 495 -14.63 -30.12 4.33
N GLU A 496 -14.57 -28.92 4.88
CA GLU A 496 -14.40 -28.69 6.33
C GLU A 496 -15.48 -29.39 7.16
N ASN A 497 -16.74 -29.27 6.73
CA ASN A 497 -17.88 -29.95 7.40
C ASN A 497 -17.78 -31.49 7.33
N ILE A 498 -17.30 -32.04 6.20
CA ILE A 498 -17.08 -33.48 6.07
C ILE A 498 -15.92 -33.90 7.00
N VAL A 499 -14.80 -33.20 6.96
CA VAL A 499 -13.64 -33.49 7.83
C VAL A 499 -14.08 -33.48 9.29
N GLN A 500 -14.77 -32.44 9.76
CA GLN A 500 -15.27 -32.34 11.12
C GLN A 500 -16.26 -33.46 11.51
N LYS A 501 -17.10 -33.90 10.57
CA LYS A 501 -18.05 -35.04 10.78
C LYS A 501 -17.31 -36.34 11.09
N TYR A 502 -16.15 -36.57 10.44
CA TYR A 502 -15.41 -37.83 10.60
C TYR A 502 -14.35 -37.78 11.71
N THR A 503 -13.77 -36.63 11.98
CA THR A 503 -12.82 -36.41 13.10
C THR A 503 -13.54 -36.29 14.42
N GLY A 504 -14.70 -35.61 14.48
CA GLY A 504 -15.48 -35.39 15.68
C GLY A 504 -14.75 -34.53 16.72
N SER A 505 -14.98 -34.81 17.99
CA SER A 505 -14.35 -34.10 19.13
C SER A 505 -13.11 -34.82 19.68
N GLU A 506 -12.82 -36.02 19.20
CA GLU A 506 -11.71 -36.87 19.71
C GLU A 506 -10.46 -36.76 18.91
N HIS A 507 -10.56 -36.38 17.63
CA HIS A 507 -9.46 -36.26 16.69
C HIS A 507 -9.46 -34.86 16.08
N TYR A 508 -8.31 -34.37 15.68
CA TYR A 508 -8.19 -33.13 14.92
C TYR A 508 -8.29 -33.38 13.43
N GLY A 509 -8.76 -32.37 12.69
CA GLY A 509 -8.75 -32.33 11.23
C GLY A 509 -8.65 -30.89 10.78
N TYR A 510 -7.70 -30.61 9.91
CA TYR A 510 -7.48 -29.28 9.34
C TYR A 510 -7.62 -29.34 7.83
N VAL A 511 -8.28 -28.34 7.27
CA VAL A 511 -8.30 -28.09 5.83
C VAL A 511 -7.44 -26.86 5.58
N THR A 512 -6.40 -27.01 4.78
CA THR A 512 -5.44 -25.96 4.46
C THR A 512 -5.11 -25.93 2.96
N GLY A 513 -4.08 -25.20 2.57
CA GLY A 513 -3.69 -24.95 1.21
C GLY A 513 -4.41 -23.75 0.62
N GLU A 514 -4.17 -23.51 -0.66
CA GLU A 514 -4.53 -22.26 -1.33
C GLU A 514 -6.01 -21.87 -1.12
N GLY A 515 -6.94 -22.78 -1.35
CA GLY A 515 -8.37 -22.44 -1.26
C GLY A 515 -8.83 -22.07 0.14
N ALA A 516 -8.40 -22.80 1.18
CA ALA A 516 -8.77 -22.52 2.57
C ALA A 516 -8.17 -21.22 3.06
N LEU A 517 -6.88 -20.96 2.75
CA LEU A 517 -6.20 -19.71 3.09
C LEU A 517 -6.85 -18.49 2.43
N TYR A 518 -7.26 -18.60 1.16
CA TYR A 518 -8.00 -17.51 0.49
C TYR A 518 -9.39 -17.28 1.06
N LYS A 519 -10.12 -18.33 1.44
CA LYS A 519 -11.40 -18.20 2.15
C LYS A 519 -11.22 -17.39 3.44
N ASP A 520 -10.25 -17.77 4.26
CA ASP A 520 -9.93 -17.08 5.51
C ASP A 520 -9.44 -15.63 5.27
N LEU A 521 -8.69 -15.38 4.20
CA LEU A 521 -8.29 -14.04 3.78
C LEU A 521 -9.51 -13.16 3.45
N ILE A 522 -10.47 -13.71 2.71
CA ILE A 522 -11.71 -13.01 2.34
C ILE A 522 -12.51 -12.65 3.59
N GLU A 523 -12.68 -13.58 4.53
CA GLU A 523 -13.44 -13.36 5.77
C GLU A 523 -12.74 -12.36 6.69
N THR A 524 -11.45 -12.54 6.93
CA THR A 524 -10.65 -11.64 7.77
C THR A 524 -10.68 -10.21 7.24
N THR A 525 -10.49 -10.00 5.93
CA THR A 525 -10.45 -8.66 5.35
C THR A 525 -11.81 -7.96 5.35
N LYS A 526 -12.93 -8.68 5.32
CA LYS A 526 -14.26 -8.08 5.49
C LYS A 526 -14.41 -7.44 6.88
N VAL A 527 -13.97 -8.14 7.92
CA VAL A 527 -13.99 -7.65 9.30
C VAL A 527 -13.01 -6.50 9.48
N ASP A 528 -11.79 -6.65 8.96
CA ASP A 528 -10.73 -5.66 9.06
C ASP A 528 -11.13 -4.32 8.44
N PHE A 529 -11.78 -4.34 7.29
CA PHE A 529 -12.25 -3.11 6.65
C PHE A 529 -13.21 -2.32 7.55
N ALA A 530 -14.18 -2.99 8.16
CA ALA A 530 -15.17 -2.34 9.02
C ALA A 530 -14.54 -1.79 10.31
N VAL A 531 -13.73 -2.62 10.99
CA VAL A 531 -13.09 -2.26 12.27
C VAL A 531 -12.08 -1.14 12.08
N THR A 532 -11.21 -1.26 11.09
CA THR A 532 -10.14 -0.28 10.85
C THR A 532 -10.68 1.07 10.41
N SER A 533 -11.70 1.09 9.53
CA SER A 533 -12.36 2.33 9.11
C SER A 533 -13.02 3.04 10.31
N LEU A 534 -13.70 2.30 11.18
CA LEU A 534 -14.33 2.88 12.38
C LEU A 534 -13.28 3.46 13.34
N ILE A 535 -12.20 2.73 13.60
CA ILE A 535 -11.11 3.18 14.48
C ILE A 535 -10.44 4.43 13.89
N SER A 536 -10.18 4.44 12.60
CA SER A 536 -9.57 5.59 11.91
C SER A 536 -10.44 6.85 12.02
N ILE A 537 -11.75 6.73 11.78
CA ILE A 537 -12.71 7.82 11.92
C ILE A 537 -12.71 8.36 13.36
N ILE A 538 -12.80 7.48 14.37
CA ILE A 538 -12.81 7.87 15.78
C ILE A 538 -11.49 8.55 16.16
N ALA A 539 -10.35 7.99 15.78
CA ALA A 539 -9.05 8.53 16.11
C ALA A 539 -8.85 9.93 15.51
N VAL A 540 -9.14 10.09 14.22
CA VAL A 540 -9.05 11.39 13.52
C VAL A 540 -10.05 12.38 14.10
N PHE A 541 -11.26 11.94 14.47
CA PHE A 541 -12.25 12.78 15.14
C PHE A 541 -11.70 13.37 16.44
N ILE A 542 -11.12 12.51 17.28
CA ILE A 542 -10.54 12.94 18.58
C ILE A 542 -9.42 13.96 18.37
N VAL A 543 -8.51 13.68 17.40
CA VAL A 543 -7.41 14.60 17.10
C VAL A 543 -7.92 15.98 16.65
N ILE A 544 -8.84 16.01 15.69
CA ILE A 544 -9.41 17.28 15.19
C ILE A 544 -10.17 18.01 16.32
N ALA A 545 -10.92 17.27 17.16
CA ALA A 545 -11.65 17.85 18.29
C ALA A 545 -10.71 18.53 19.28
N ILE A 546 -9.55 17.92 19.58
CA ILE A 546 -8.53 18.49 20.48
C ILE A 546 -7.86 19.71 19.85
N VAL A 547 -7.45 19.62 18.57
CA VAL A 547 -6.72 20.68 17.85
C VAL A 547 -7.58 21.96 17.74
N PHE A 548 -8.84 21.81 17.33
CA PHE A 548 -9.74 22.95 17.17
C PHE A 548 -10.49 23.33 18.44
N LYS A 549 -10.47 22.48 19.49
CA LYS A 549 -11.29 22.60 20.70
C LYS A 549 -12.77 22.74 20.34
N SER A 550 -13.23 21.87 19.43
CA SER A 550 -14.55 21.90 18.79
C SER A 550 -15.11 20.50 18.63
N ILE A 551 -16.41 20.35 18.80
CA ILE A 551 -17.11 19.10 18.49
C ILE A 551 -17.70 19.13 17.07
N SER A 552 -18.14 20.26 16.55
CA SER A 552 -18.80 20.35 15.25
C SER A 552 -17.83 20.29 14.06
N ILE A 553 -16.63 20.85 14.20
CA ILE A 553 -15.62 20.86 13.13
C ILE A 553 -15.25 19.44 12.71
N PRO A 554 -14.90 18.50 13.62
CA PRO A 554 -14.60 17.12 13.23
C PRO A 554 -15.68 16.45 12.40
N PHE A 555 -16.95 16.59 12.79
CA PHE A 555 -18.08 16.04 12.01
C PHE A 555 -18.11 16.56 10.58
N ILE A 556 -17.96 17.86 10.40
CA ILE A 556 -18.02 18.48 9.05
C ILE A 556 -16.85 17.97 8.20
N LEU A 557 -15.63 17.96 8.75
CA LEU A 557 -14.44 17.60 7.99
C LEU A 557 -14.41 16.11 7.65
N ILE A 558 -14.73 15.25 8.60
CA ILE A 558 -14.70 13.80 8.40
C ILE A 558 -15.76 13.37 7.39
N ILE A 559 -17.00 13.87 7.50
CA ILE A 559 -18.05 13.54 6.51
C ILE A 559 -17.62 13.95 5.11
N ALA A 560 -17.00 15.12 4.95
CA ALA A 560 -16.53 15.55 3.63
C ALA A 560 -15.46 14.63 3.05
N ILE A 561 -14.54 14.15 3.88
CA ILE A 561 -13.46 13.27 3.44
C ILE A 561 -13.97 11.85 3.20
N GLU A 562 -14.87 11.34 4.04
CA GLU A 562 -15.52 10.05 3.81
C GLU A 562 -16.27 10.04 2.45
N VAL A 563 -16.97 11.12 2.13
CA VAL A 563 -17.59 11.26 0.80
C VAL A 563 -16.54 11.24 -0.32
N ALA A 564 -15.40 11.90 -0.13
CA ALA A 564 -14.31 11.84 -1.10
C ALA A 564 -13.75 10.41 -1.26
N ILE A 565 -13.61 9.66 -0.16
CA ILE A 565 -13.20 8.24 -0.17
C ILE A 565 -14.24 7.39 -0.90
N TRP A 566 -15.53 7.57 -0.61
CA TRP A 566 -16.60 6.81 -1.28
C TRP A 566 -16.67 7.11 -2.78
N ILE A 567 -16.48 8.38 -3.20
CA ILE A 567 -16.38 8.74 -4.63
C ILE A 567 -15.17 8.03 -5.24
N ASN A 568 -14.01 8.09 -4.59
CA ASN A 568 -12.78 7.46 -5.09
C ASN A 568 -12.95 5.95 -5.30
N GLN A 569 -13.48 5.24 -4.32
CA GLN A 569 -13.76 3.80 -4.42
C GLN A 569 -14.88 3.52 -5.44
N GLY A 570 -15.96 4.29 -5.41
CA GLY A 570 -17.11 4.11 -6.27
C GLY A 570 -16.84 4.30 -7.77
N ILE A 571 -15.80 5.06 -8.13
CA ILE A 571 -15.36 5.19 -9.53
C ILE A 571 -14.99 3.81 -10.10
N SER A 572 -14.37 2.93 -9.32
CA SER A 572 -14.05 1.57 -9.76
C SER A 572 -15.30 0.75 -10.09
N THR A 573 -16.39 0.95 -9.33
CA THR A 573 -17.70 0.33 -9.61
C THR A 573 -18.30 0.84 -10.91
N LEU A 574 -18.20 2.17 -11.17
CA LEU A 574 -18.71 2.75 -12.41
C LEU A 574 -18.02 2.22 -13.67
N PHE A 575 -16.72 1.94 -13.57
CA PHE A 575 -15.95 1.38 -14.68
C PHE A 575 -15.92 -0.15 -14.69
N GLY A 576 -16.59 -0.81 -13.73
CA GLY A 576 -16.62 -2.27 -13.64
C GLY A 576 -15.26 -2.91 -13.29
N THR A 577 -14.31 -2.12 -12.78
CA THR A 577 -12.97 -2.61 -12.43
C THR A 577 -12.94 -3.13 -11.00
N ALA A 578 -12.41 -4.34 -10.81
CA ALA A 578 -12.11 -4.86 -9.49
C ALA A 578 -10.87 -4.16 -8.92
N ILE A 579 -10.84 -4.00 -7.59
CA ILE A 579 -9.67 -3.44 -6.87
C ILE A 579 -9.07 -4.51 -5.97
N PRO A 580 -7.76 -4.49 -5.71
CA PRO A 580 -7.13 -5.43 -4.78
C PRO A 580 -7.82 -5.41 -3.42
N PHE A 581 -7.92 -6.56 -2.78
CA PHE A 581 -8.68 -6.76 -1.53
C PHE A 581 -8.26 -5.82 -0.39
N ILE A 582 -6.96 -5.50 -0.30
CA ILE A 582 -6.39 -4.61 0.73
C ILE A 582 -6.65 -3.12 0.43
N ALA A 583 -6.90 -2.77 -0.85
CA ALA A 583 -6.98 -1.38 -1.28
C ALA A 583 -8.08 -0.57 -0.56
N PRO A 584 -9.32 -1.06 -0.35
CA PRO A 584 -10.33 -0.29 0.35
C PRO A 584 -9.89 0.15 1.74
N THR A 585 -9.27 -0.75 2.52
CA THR A 585 -8.83 -0.49 3.89
C THR A 585 -7.66 0.49 3.93
N VAL A 586 -6.63 0.21 3.15
CA VAL A 586 -5.40 1.03 3.10
C VAL A 586 -5.72 2.43 2.56
N ILE A 587 -6.49 2.52 1.47
CA ILE A 587 -6.86 3.81 0.88
C ILE A 587 -7.75 4.63 1.81
N SER A 588 -8.72 4.01 2.50
CA SER A 588 -9.55 4.74 3.47
C SER A 588 -8.71 5.37 4.58
N CYS A 589 -7.81 4.63 5.19
CA CYS A 589 -6.94 5.13 6.25
C CYS A 589 -5.95 6.19 5.76
N ILE A 590 -5.30 5.96 4.61
CA ILE A 590 -4.33 6.88 4.03
C ILE A 590 -5.02 8.17 3.59
N GLN A 591 -6.12 8.06 2.84
CA GLN A 591 -6.84 9.21 2.33
C GLN A 591 -7.45 10.03 3.46
N LEU A 592 -8.06 9.37 4.47
CA LEU A 592 -8.56 10.06 5.66
C LEU A 592 -7.43 10.79 6.41
N GLY A 593 -6.30 10.12 6.65
CA GLY A 593 -5.17 10.69 7.37
C GLY A 593 -4.46 11.81 6.60
N ALA A 594 -4.11 11.58 5.34
CA ALA A 594 -3.28 12.49 4.56
C ALA A 594 -4.04 13.63 3.86
N THR A 595 -5.36 13.49 3.61
CA THR A 595 -6.10 14.54 2.91
C THR A 595 -6.98 15.39 3.82
N VAL A 596 -7.19 14.98 5.08
CA VAL A 596 -7.83 15.83 6.09
C VAL A 596 -7.04 17.13 6.33
N ASP A 597 -5.76 17.10 6.08
CA ASP A 597 -4.82 18.21 6.20
C ASP A 597 -5.25 19.42 5.35
N TYR A 598 -5.77 19.18 4.16
CA TYR A 598 -6.32 20.22 3.30
C TYR A 598 -7.52 20.95 3.95
N ALA A 599 -8.38 20.19 4.62
CA ALA A 599 -9.53 20.73 5.32
C ALA A 599 -9.12 21.44 6.64
N ILE A 600 -8.13 20.91 7.35
CA ILE A 600 -7.55 21.54 8.54
C ILE A 600 -6.92 22.88 8.17
N LEU A 601 -6.15 22.95 7.09
CA LEU A 601 -5.52 24.17 6.60
C LEU A 601 -6.56 25.26 6.30
N LEU A 602 -7.61 24.93 5.52
CA LEU A 602 -8.69 25.85 5.21
C LEU A 602 -9.41 26.35 6.47
N THR A 603 -9.71 25.43 7.40
CA THR A 603 -10.43 25.74 8.64
C THR A 603 -9.59 26.58 9.58
N SER A 604 -8.28 26.31 9.70
CA SER A 604 -7.34 27.07 10.52
C SER A 604 -7.19 28.51 9.98
N ARG A 605 -7.01 28.67 8.66
CA ARG A 605 -6.94 30.00 8.03
C ARG A 605 -8.25 30.76 8.21
N PHE A 606 -9.38 30.12 8.09
CA PHE A 606 -10.68 30.77 8.34
C PHE A 606 -10.81 31.25 9.79
N LYS A 607 -10.39 30.43 10.77
CA LYS A 607 -10.33 30.80 12.18
C LYS A 607 -9.39 31.99 12.44
N GLU A 608 -8.20 32.01 11.82
CA GLU A 608 -7.23 33.10 11.92
C GLU A 608 -7.79 34.43 11.40
N GLU A 609 -8.43 34.42 10.23
CA GLU A 609 -9.01 35.64 9.64
C GLU A 609 -10.21 36.16 10.45
N LEU A 610 -11.02 35.27 11.03
CA LEU A 610 -12.07 35.67 11.97
C LEU A 610 -11.47 36.28 13.25
N ALA A 611 -10.37 35.74 13.78
CA ALA A 611 -9.71 36.26 14.95
C ALA A 611 -9.07 37.65 14.70
N ARG A 612 -8.71 37.96 13.44
CA ARG A 612 -8.26 39.30 13.01
C ARG A 612 -9.39 40.31 12.89
N GLY A 613 -10.65 39.91 13.09
CA GLY A 613 -11.84 40.80 13.06
C GLY A 613 -12.50 40.94 11.71
N ALA A 614 -12.12 40.13 10.71
CA ALA A 614 -12.78 40.15 9.41
C ALA A 614 -14.22 39.58 9.48
N GLY A 615 -15.16 40.17 8.72
CA GLY A 615 -16.51 39.61 8.60
C GLY A 615 -16.49 38.20 8.00
N ARG A 616 -17.49 37.38 8.34
CA ARG A 616 -17.56 35.95 7.98
C ARG A 616 -17.28 35.66 6.50
N THR A 617 -17.90 36.40 5.62
CA THR A 617 -17.78 36.20 4.16
C THR A 617 -16.43 36.66 3.64
N ALA A 618 -15.88 37.77 4.18
CA ALA A 618 -14.57 38.31 3.85
C ALA A 618 -13.45 37.36 4.38
N ALA A 619 -13.57 36.92 5.63
CA ALA A 619 -12.66 35.97 6.25
C ALA A 619 -12.57 34.66 5.44
N MET A 620 -13.73 34.10 5.06
CA MET A 620 -13.75 32.87 4.25
C MET A 620 -13.16 33.11 2.84
N ARG A 621 -13.42 34.24 2.23
CA ARG A 621 -12.85 34.55 0.90
C ARG A 621 -11.34 34.60 0.94
N LYS A 622 -10.77 35.27 1.92
CA LYS A 622 -9.33 35.38 2.10
C LYS A 622 -8.71 34.03 2.45
N ALA A 623 -9.26 33.34 3.46
CA ALA A 623 -8.81 32.02 3.86
C ALA A 623 -8.84 30.99 2.72
N ALA A 624 -9.93 30.96 1.95
CA ALA A 624 -10.06 30.05 0.83
C ALA A 624 -9.09 30.36 -0.31
N ASN A 625 -8.84 31.64 -0.64
CA ASN A 625 -7.84 31.99 -1.67
C ASN A 625 -6.43 31.56 -1.31
N GLU A 626 -6.04 31.70 -0.06
CA GLU A 626 -4.72 31.28 0.42
C GLU A 626 -4.61 29.75 0.55
N ALA A 627 -5.60 29.12 1.19
CA ALA A 627 -5.61 27.69 1.42
C ALA A 627 -5.71 26.88 0.11
N ILE A 628 -6.58 27.27 -0.84
CA ILE A 628 -6.77 26.55 -2.10
C ILE A 628 -5.49 26.51 -2.93
N ARG A 629 -4.69 27.56 -2.90
CA ARG A 629 -3.39 27.55 -3.60
C ARG A 629 -2.46 26.47 -3.06
N SER A 630 -2.35 26.38 -1.74
CA SER A 630 -1.54 25.33 -1.08
C SER A 630 -2.14 23.95 -1.31
N VAL A 631 -3.45 23.78 -1.14
CA VAL A 631 -4.16 22.51 -1.41
C VAL A 631 -3.95 22.04 -2.85
N PHE A 632 -4.04 22.96 -3.83
CA PHE A 632 -3.79 22.65 -5.23
C PHE A 632 -2.34 22.16 -5.46
N GLN A 633 -1.35 22.87 -4.89
CA GLN A 633 0.05 22.45 -4.99
C GLN A 633 0.26 21.04 -4.41
N SER A 634 -0.20 20.78 -3.19
CA SER A 634 -0.08 19.49 -2.51
C SER A 634 -0.80 18.37 -3.27
N ALA A 635 -2.04 18.61 -3.68
CA ALA A 635 -2.81 17.61 -4.40
C ALA A 635 -2.20 17.23 -5.76
N MET A 636 -1.72 18.22 -6.53
CA MET A 636 -1.05 17.98 -7.80
C MET A 636 0.27 17.23 -7.62
N LEU A 637 1.01 17.55 -6.56
CA LEU A 637 2.27 16.88 -6.27
C LEU A 637 2.05 15.42 -5.89
N PHE A 638 1.12 15.17 -4.96
CA PHE A 638 0.77 13.82 -4.54
C PHE A 638 0.22 13.00 -5.73
N PHE A 639 -0.61 13.64 -6.57
CA PHE A 639 -1.10 13.05 -7.81
C PHE A 639 0.03 12.61 -8.72
N PHE A 640 0.95 13.50 -9.09
CA PHE A 640 2.00 13.17 -10.05
C PHE A 640 3.02 12.18 -9.50
N ALA A 641 3.34 12.24 -8.21
CA ALA A 641 4.22 11.27 -7.55
C ALA A 641 3.64 9.84 -7.61
N THR A 642 2.36 9.68 -7.28
CA THR A 642 1.70 8.36 -7.28
C THR A 642 1.28 7.91 -8.69
N PHE A 643 0.85 8.83 -9.56
CA PHE A 643 0.49 8.54 -10.94
C PHE A 643 1.68 8.07 -11.77
N GLY A 644 2.89 8.61 -11.50
CA GLY A 644 4.12 8.14 -12.15
C GLY A 644 4.39 6.66 -11.88
N VAL A 645 4.14 6.21 -10.65
CA VAL A 645 4.25 4.78 -10.30
C VAL A 645 3.20 3.94 -11.03
N TYR A 646 1.96 4.40 -11.04
CA TYR A 646 0.87 3.72 -11.78
C TYR A 646 1.23 3.45 -13.24
N LEU A 647 1.94 4.37 -13.90
CA LEU A 647 2.30 4.23 -15.32
C LEU A 647 3.37 3.15 -15.58
N VAL A 648 4.22 2.87 -14.61
CA VAL A 648 5.43 2.05 -14.82
C VAL A 648 5.39 0.72 -14.06
N CYS A 649 4.69 0.67 -12.94
CA CYS A 649 4.63 -0.52 -12.11
C CYS A 649 3.81 -1.63 -12.80
N SER A 650 4.37 -2.83 -12.87
CA SER A 650 3.71 -4.02 -13.43
C SER A 650 2.96 -4.81 -12.36
N ILE A 651 3.34 -4.69 -11.08
CA ILE A 651 2.67 -5.37 -9.96
C ILE A 651 1.30 -4.73 -9.72
N SER A 652 0.24 -5.49 -9.96
CA SER A 652 -1.14 -5.00 -10.00
C SER A 652 -1.61 -4.37 -8.69
N ILE A 653 -1.28 -4.95 -7.52
CA ILE A 653 -1.61 -4.38 -6.19
C ILE A 653 -1.00 -2.98 -6.03
N VAL A 654 0.30 -2.83 -6.27
CA VAL A 654 1.02 -1.55 -6.11
C VAL A 654 0.50 -0.51 -7.11
N LYS A 655 0.32 -0.93 -8.36
CA LYS A 655 -0.24 -0.13 -9.45
C LYS A 655 -1.63 0.41 -9.09
N SER A 656 -2.52 -0.47 -8.63
CA SER A 656 -3.89 -0.11 -8.25
C SER A 656 -3.94 0.81 -7.04
N LEU A 657 -3.13 0.55 -6.01
CA LEU A 657 -3.00 1.43 -4.85
C LEU A 657 -2.54 2.83 -5.24
N CYS A 658 -1.50 2.94 -6.08
CA CYS A 658 -0.99 4.21 -6.56
C CYS A 658 -2.00 4.96 -7.44
N ALA A 659 -2.75 4.26 -8.30
CA ALA A 659 -3.84 4.85 -9.09
C ALA A 659 -4.95 5.43 -8.21
N MET A 660 -5.37 4.67 -7.19
CA MET A 660 -6.41 5.13 -6.25
C MET A 660 -5.92 6.29 -5.38
N LEU A 661 -4.66 6.30 -4.96
CA LEU A 661 -4.06 7.40 -4.22
C LEU A 661 -3.96 8.67 -5.07
N ALA A 662 -3.50 8.55 -6.32
CA ALA A 662 -3.44 9.66 -7.26
C ALA A 662 -4.83 10.29 -7.46
N ARG A 663 -5.80 9.48 -7.83
CA ARG A 663 -7.18 9.90 -8.02
C ARG A 663 -7.79 10.47 -6.74
N GLY A 664 -7.53 9.82 -5.60
CA GLY A 664 -8.03 10.20 -4.28
C GLY A 664 -7.58 11.59 -3.84
N SER A 665 -6.32 11.96 -4.11
CA SER A 665 -5.80 13.28 -3.76
C SER A 665 -6.53 14.42 -4.48
N LEU A 666 -6.78 14.25 -5.79
CA LEU A 666 -7.54 15.23 -6.59
C LEU A 666 -8.99 15.32 -6.16
N ILE A 667 -9.65 14.17 -5.91
CA ILE A 667 -11.04 14.13 -5.45
C ILE A 667 -11.18 14.82 -4.09
N SER A 668 -10.27 14.52 -3.14
CA SER A 668 -10.27 15.16 -1.82
C SER A 668 -10.09 16.69 -1.93
N ALA A 669 -9.14 17.14 -2.73
CA ALA A 669 -8.94 18.56 -2.96
C ALA A 669 -10.19 19.24 -3.55
N LEU A 670 -10.83 18.62 -4.55
CA LEU A 670 -12.07 19.12 -5.14
C LEU A 670 -13.21 19.15 -4.13
N VAL A 671 -13.39 18.09 -3.34
CA VAL A 671 -14.46 18.03 -2.31
C VAL A 671 -14.26 19.10 -1.27
N ILE A 672 -13.03 19.34 -0.81
CA ILE A 672 -12.73 20.37 0.19
C ILE A 672 -13.01 21.77 -0.38
N VAL A 673 -12.56 22.05 -1.58
CA VAL A 673 -12.76 23.36 -2.20
C VAL A 673 -14.23 23.63 -2.49
N LEU A 674 -14.94 22.67 -3.10
CA LEU A 674 -16.31 22.85 -3.56
C LEU A 674 -17.34 22.76 -2.43
N PHE A 675 -17.11 21.91 -1.42
CA PHE A 675 -18.14 21.59 -0.43
C PHE A 675 -17.78 22.02 0.99
N VAL A 676 -16.52 21.85 1.46
CA VAL A 676 -16.16 22.25 2.82
C VAL A 676 -16.20 23.77 2.97
N THR A 677 -15.70 24.52 1.98
CA THR A 677 -15.76 26.00 1.98
C THR A 677 -17.17 26.55 2.24
N PRO A 678 -18.22 26.19 1.46
CA PRO A 678 -19.58 26.68 1.71
C PRO A 678 -20.20 26.11 2.99
N ILE A 679 -19.92 24.85 3.37
CA ILE A 679 -20.47 24.22 4.57
C ILE A 679 -19.96 24.92 5.83
N LEU A 680 -18.65 25.17 5.94
CA LEU A 680 -18.07 25.92 7.07
C LEU A 680 -18.72 27.30 7.20
N LEU A 681 -18.95 28.00 6.09
CA LEU A 681 -19.59 29.32 6.10
C LEU A 681 -21.07 29.25 6.50
N LEU A 682 -21.81 28.22 6.11
CA LEU A 682 -23.20 28.02 6.50
C LEU A 682 -23.35 27.58 7.96
N CYS A 683 -22.45 26.74 8.43
CA CYS A 683 -22.42 26.19 9.78
C CYS A 683 -21.67 27.06 10.78
N GLU A 684 -21.18 28.25 10.39
CA GLU A 684 -20.34 29.11 11.23
C GLU A 684 -21.02 29.44 12.57
N LYS A 685 -22.33 29.71 12.59
CA LYS A 685 -23.08 29.96 13.84
C LYS A 685 -23.13 28.74 14.77
N LEU A 686 -23.13 27.51 14.22
CA LEU A 686 -23.03 26.28 15.02
C LEU A 686 -21.62 26.09 15.54
N ILE A 687 -20.63 26.31 14.66
CA ILE A 687 -19.22 26.19 14.99
C ILE A 687 -18.83 27.14 16.11
N SER A 688 -19.26 28.39 16.05
CA SER A 688 -18.98 29.40 17.07
C SER A 688 -19.52 29.04 18.46
N LYS A 689 -20.66 28.35 18.54
CA LYS A 689 -21.27 27.90 19.79
C LYS A 689 -20.55 26.68 20.39
N THR A 690 -19.91 25.85 19.56
CA THR A 690 -19.34 24.57 19.95
C THR A 690 -17.80 24.56 19.96
N THR A 691 -17.18 25.72 19.65
CA THR A 691 -15.73 25.86 19.51
C THR A 691 -15.20 26.93 20.45
N LYS A 692 -14.24 26.56 21.30
CA LYS A 692 -13.61 27.49 22.21
C LYS A 692 -12.65 28.42 21.46
N GLY A 693 -12.80 29.75 21.64
CA GLY A 693 -11.93 30.76 21.01
C GLY A 693 -12.21 30.93 19.51
N TRP A 694 -13.44 30.70 19.07
CA TRP A 694 -13.92 31.04 17.74
C TRP A 694 -14.43 32.50 17.74
N GLY A 695 -13.81 33.36 16.92
CA GLY A 695 -14.25 34.75 16.79
C GLY A 695 -15.59 34.82 16.06
N THR A 696 -16.53 35.62 16.56
CA THR A 696 -17.80 35.90 15.86
C THR A 696 -17.83 37.37 15.49
N HIS A 697 -17.81 37.65 14.19
CA HIS A 697 -18.02 39.02 13.71
C HIS A 697 -19.09 38.99 12.60
N ASP A 698 -20.07 39.90 12.71
CA ASP A 698 -21.01 40.15 11.61
C ASP A 698 -20.24 40.69 10.41
N ASP A 699 -20.85 40.57 9.20
CA ASP A 699 -20.23 41.03 7.96
C ASP A 699 -20.00 42.57 8.02
N LYS A 700 -18.87 42.97 8.61
CA LYS A 700 -18.35 44.34 8.59
C LYS A 700 -17.34 44.47 7.46
N PRO A 701 -17.14 45.68 6.89
CA PRO A 701 -16.09 45.91 5.90
C PRO A 701 -14.73 45.55 6.46
N GLU A 702 -13.83 45.03 5.60
CA GLU A 702 -12.47 44.63 5.96
C GLU A 702 -11.77 45.75 6.75
N PRO A 703 -11.22 45.46 7.92
CA PRO A 703 -10.29 46.41 8.52
C PRO A 703 -9.08 46.53 7.57
N GLU A 704 -8.69 47.75 7.27
CA GLU A 704 -7.46 47.99 6.52
C GLU A 704 -6.28 47.28 7.24
N PRO A 705 -5.35 46.66 6.47
CA PRO A 705 -4.22 45.98 7.08
C PRO A 705 -3.46 47.00 7.97
N VAL A 706 -3.41 46.71 9.25
CA VAL A 706 -2.59 47.49 10.18
C VAL A 706 -1.12 47.22 9.85
N VAL A 707 -0.59 47.98 8.92
CA VAL A 707 0.85 48.02 8.64
C VAL A 707 1.46 48.78 9.84
N PRO A 708 2.38 48.16 10.61
CA PRO A 708 3.08 48.87 11.68
C PRO A 708 3.68 50.18 11.13
N ALA A 709 3.53 51.27 11.86
CA ALA A 709 3.96 52.62 11.39
C ALA A 709 5.42 52.65 10.93
N GLU A 710 6.28 51.78 11.47
CA GLU A 710 7.69 51.65 11.05
C GLU A 710 7.85 51.02 9.67
N VAL A 711 6.94 50.12 9.25
CA VAL A 711 6.99 49.50 7.92
C VAL A 711 6.42 50.43 6.85
N LYS A 712 5.44 51.27 7.21
CA LYS A 712 4.90 52.29 6.32
C LYS A 712 5.98 53.32 5.94
N LYS A 713 6.81 53.71 6.91
CA LYS A 713 7.92 54.61 6.68
C LYS A 713 8.99 54.07 5.72
N ASN A 714 9.24 52.74 5.75
CA ASN A 714 10.21 52.13 4.87
C ASN A 714 9.64 51.93 3.44
N ILE A 715 8.32 51.73 3.27
CA ILE A 715 7.71 51.62 1.94
C ILE A 715 7.68 52.97 1.26
N ASP A 716 7.34 54.04 1.97
CA ASP A 716 7.33 55.41 1.46
C ASP A 716 8.77 55.89 1.10
N GLU A 717 9.80 55.41 1.79
CA GLU A 717 11.22 55.71 1.51
C GLU A 717 11.75 54.96 0.27
N TYR A 718 11.26 53.70 0.01
CA TYR A 718 11.61 52.94 -1.19
C TYR A 718 10.87 53.44 -2.43
N GLU A 719 9.62 53.85 -2.35
CA GLU A 719 8.89 54.45 -3.47
C GLU A 719 9.51 55.81 -3.88
N PHE A 720 10.06 56.58 -2.92
CA PHE A 720 10.73 57.85 -3.19
C PHE A 720 12.10 57.68 -3.86
N GLU A 721 12.82 56.57 -3.64
CA GLU A 721 14.11 56.31 -4.32
C GLU A 721 13.90 55.78 -5.76
N GLU A 722 12.79 55.09 -6.08
CA GLU A 722 12.51 54.67 -7.47
C GLU A 722 12.03 55.82 -8.35
N GLU A 723 11.29 56.84 -7.84
CA GLU A 723 10.90 58.02 -8.64
C GLU A 723 12.03 58.98 -8.95
N THR A 724 13.11 58.96 -8.16
CA THR A 724 14.27 59.89 -8.37
C THR A 724 15.36 59.32 -9.26
N SER A 725 15.28 58.08 -9.71
CA SER A 725 16.33 57.44 -10.54
C SER A 725 16.05 57.41 -12.05
N PHE A 726 14.94 57.97 -12.50
CA PHE A 726 14.64 58.10 -13.94
C PHE A 726 14.45 59.56 -14.38
N THR A 727 15.58 60.32 -14.45
CA THR A 727 15.64 61.49 -15.31
C THR A 727 16.51 61.14 -16.52
N PHE A 728 15.84 60.93 -17.65
CA PHE A 728 16.53 60.99 -18.96
C PHE A 728 16.99 62.42 -19.19
N THR A 729 18.27 62.65 -19.24
CA THR A 729 18.83 63.83 -19.87
C THR A 729 18.90 63.51 -21.36
N ASP A 730 17.99 64.12 -22.07
CA ASP A 730 18.04 64.25 -23.54
C ASP A 730 18.97 65.46 -23.81
N ASP A 731 20.21 65.19 -24.15
CA ASP A 731 21.10 66.16 -24.76
C ASP A 731 21.36 65.72 -26.20
N GLY A 732 20.50 66.24 -27.08
CA GLY A 732 20.89 66.36 -28.47
C GLY A 732 21.89 67.46 -28.66
N GLU A 733 22.85 67.22 -29.50
CA GLU A 733 23.32 68.16 -30.57
C GLU A 733 24.58 67.62 -31.26
N ASP A 734 24.43 67.55 -32.56
CA ASP A 734 25.32 67.88 -33.67
C ASP A 734 26.85 67.57 -33.58
N GLU A 735 27.33 66.58 -34.36
CA GLU A 735 28.06 66.76 -35.68
C GLU A 735 28.28 65.40 -36.36
#